data_fd820ee2bba9179d6ccabf18db492584
#
_entry.id   fd820ee2bba9179d6ccabf18db492584
#
_cell.length_a   1.000
_cell.length_b   1.000
_cell.length_c   1.000
_cell.angle_alpha   90.00
_cell.angle_beta   90.00
_cell.angle_gamma   90.00
#
_symmetry.space_group_name_H-M   'P 1'
#
loop_
_entity.id
_entity.type
_entity.pdbx_description
1 polymer ?
#
loop_
_entity_poly.entity_id
_entity_poly.type
_entity_poly.pdbx_seq_one_letter_code
_entity_poly.pdbx_strand_id
1 'polypeptide(L)'
;MKSKEILVKPNMTAFSRDAVLLLIKTALESGAFRFARQTALAWLAAFPGDLEINVWYARILLNEGHARNAVTVIEKIIRTDPENLFAAQVADEIFSSIEDPQARIYQGLVQALGGAPSSARDLPAWAPRLFLANNALKNKDTDHAAALIYEVLGNSENLALAGVYHLRLNELQGDAQSILNLAKIYHDRWPDCVQIGLTLAQALMKTGKDEDAVYLLHQCAVADPAGQVPARIWGSENPYKPLYPATMEIPANFSIPAAVAGKLGFNALGPGAPVSVDETIVQTFTDAKAYDGYKVMQGENFEEIRSDVQSARAFPAADTVSAGVKEEFQKLADRLKTPQMAQKDSRFPTYVILSTRKGLENQFGIQSAQVIISEMQKLASSIQKRSGWGATVFLPDDLEISGKYGITPVDAIDPWKIKLALGDLDKALMKKGEMIGSVLIIGGDQVVPFHKLPNPTEDDDAEVPSDNPYGTLDTNYFVSDWSVGRMPGEAGSDAGLLLEELRNTIQYHTDEEQSENWLNRLIRLFMFWDKVWAQQFNNTGYTAAVWQRSSLAAFRPLGEGRNLSTSPKGKGQAFDLKRAANSPFSYYNLHGVADGSDWYGQKDIADTEGGPDFPVAIRTEDVVHLNTYSRIVYTEACYGGKVIDMSEKQSMALSMLGAGALGLIGSTSISYGSVNTPLIGADLLGNLIMHYLKDGLNLGTAMTKAKVDFVREMNHRQGYLDAEDQKTLISFVLFGDPLVAYDPYQAMKKSVDREKIHLMAKVVNDVAETDIKSVVIPQEVLNRTKDLVKEYLPGIEYAEVKVNRQILHAANSTHQVTDTSSRRTAKQTNHVVVTFSKQLNGVDKPHRQYARVTLDPHGKVIKLAVSR
;
A
#
# COMPACT_ATOMS: atom_id res chain seq x y z
N MET A 1 14.51 13.31 -52.86
CA MET A 1 14.92 14.03 -51.64
C MET A 1 14.02 13.54 -50.51
N LYS A 2 14.54 12.67 -49.64
CA LYS A 2 13.83 12.17 -48.47
C LYS A 2 14.03 13.16 -47.33
N SER A 3 12.97 13.79 -46.84
CA SER A 3 12.95 14.61 -45.66
C SER A 3 13.23 13.71 -44.44
N LYS A 4 14.35 13.93 -43.77
CA LYS A 4 14.62 13.41 -42.43
C LYS A 4 13.71 14.14 -41.45
N GLU A 5 12.67 13.48 -40.94
CA GLU A 5 12.00 13.93 -39.73
C GLU A 5 12.98 13.79 -38.57
N ILE A 6 13.34 14.91 -38.00
CA ILE A 6 14.12 14.97 -36.76
C ILE A 6 13.11 14.71 -35.62
N LEU A 7 13.06 13.49 -35.11
CA LEU A 7 12.36 13.16 -33.89
C LEU A 7 13.08 13.86 -32.73
N VAL A 8 12.54 15.00 -32.29
CA VAL A 8 12.95 15.65 -31.03
C VAL A 8 12.51 14.74 -29.89
N LYS A 9 13.48 14.18 -29.16
CA LYS A 9 13.21 13.48 -27.89
C LYS A 9 12.56 14.48 -26.93
N PRO A 10 11.42 14.16 -26.29
CA PRO A 10 10.90 15.01 -25.21
C PRO A 10 11.88 14.95 -24.04
N ASN A 11 12.58 16.03 -23.77
CA ASN A 11 13.35 16.21 -22.55
C ASN A 11 12.33 16.35 -21.41
N MET A 12 12.34 15.41 -20.46
CA MET A 12 11.61 15.61 -19.21
C MET A 12 12.37 16.64 -18.40
N THR A 13 11.68 17.72 -18.05
CA THR A 13 12.25 18.83 -17.30
C THR A 13 11.91 18.67 -15.83
N ALA A 14 12.85 18.91 -14.92
CA ALA A 14 12.58 18.94 -13.50
C ALA A 14 11.89 20.25 -13.11
N PHE A 15 10.70 20.17 -12.51
CA PHE A 15 9.98 21.32 -11.99
C PHE A 15 10.13 21.38 -10.47
N SER A 16 10.65 22.51 -10.00
CA SER A 16 10.69 22.77 -8.56
C SER A 16 9.28 23.03 -8.00
N ARG A 17 9.16 22.93 -6.67
CA ARG A 17 7.92 23.24 -5.97
C ARG A 17 7.36 24.62 -6.30
N ASP A 18 8.24 25.63 -6.34
CA ASP A 18 7.85 27.00 -6.63
C ASP A 18 7.38 27.17 -8.07
N ALA A 19 8.01 26.49 -9.02
CA ALA A 19 7.56 26.49 -10.41
C ALA A 19 6.17 25.86 -10.57
N VAL A 20 5.90 24.77 -9.88
CA VAL A 20 4.58 24.11 -9.87
C VAL A 20 3.52 25.00 -9.24
N LEU A 21 3.81 25.65 -8.12
CA LEU A 21 2.90 26.60 -7.47
C LEU A 21 2.59 27.79 -8.39
N LEU A 22 3.59 28.34 -9.07
CA LEU A 22 3.41 29.44 -10.02
C LEU A 22 2.51 29.01 -11.18
N LEU A 23 2.72 27.83 -11.74
CA LEU A 23 1.88 27.28 -12.81
C LEU A 23 0.43 27.11 -12.35
N ILE A 24 0.20 26.56 -11.16
CA ILE A 24 -1.15 26.36 -10.61
C ILE A 24 -1.85 27.71 -10.41
N LYS A 25 -1.19 28.67 -9.76
CA LYS A 25 -1.73 30.02 -9.49
C LYS A 25 -2.10 30.73 -10.79
N THR A 26 -1.19 30.77 -11.74
CA THR A 26 -1.41 31.42 -13.04
C THR A 26 -2.51 30.73 -13.87
N ALA A 27 -2.58 29.40 -13.79
CA ALA A 27 -3.63 28.62 -14.46
C ALA A 27 -5.03 28.92 -13.88
N LEU A 28 -5.15 29.02 -12.56
CA LEU A 28 -6.40 29.42 -11.91
C LEU A 28 -6.86 30.82 -12.36
N GLU A 29 -5.95 31.77 -12.38
CA GLU A 29 -6.25 33.15 -12.85
C GLU A 29 -6.61 33.22 -14.30
N SER A 30 -6.09 32.29 -15.13
CA SER A 30 -6.38 32.21 -16.55
C SER A 30 -7.64 31.43 -16.87
N GLY A 31 -8.35 30.89 -15.85
CA GLY A 31 -9.50 30.00 -16.02
C GLY A 31 -9.11 28.59 -16.56
N ALA A 32 -7.82 28.27 -16.59
CA ALA A 32 -7.32 26.99 -17.10
C ALA A 32 -7.38 25.90 -16.00
N PHE A 33 -8.55 25.69 -15.38
CA PHE A 33 -8.74 24.83 -14.19
C PHE A 33 -8.26 23.41 -14.42
N ARG A 34 -8.54 22.85 -15.60
CA ARG A 34 -8.10 21.47 -15.95
C ARG A 34 -6.57 21.34 -15.94
N PHE A 35 -5.85 22.33 -16.47
CA PHE A 35 -4.39 22.36 -16.44
C PHE A 35 -3.87 22.54 -15.00
N ALA A 36 -4.48 23.46 -14.22
CA ALA A 36 -4.16 23.63 -12.80
C ALA A 36 -4.29 22.31 -12.02
N ARG A 37 -5.39 21.57 -12.25
CA ARG A 37 -5.64 20.27 -11.61
C ARG A 37 -4.59 19.23 -12.00
N GLN A 38 -4.27 19.11 -13.28
CA GLN A 38 -3.24 18.17 -13.74
C GLN A 38 -1.88 18.48 -13.14
N THR A 39 -1.51 19.77 -13.07
CA THR A 39 -0.25 20.21 -12.47
C THR A 39 -0.22 19.93 -10.97
N ALA A 40 -1.30 20.17 -10.24
CA ALA A 40 -1.42 19.87 -8.82
C ALA A 40 -1.33 18.35 -8.56
N LEU A 41 -2.06 17.54 -9.32
CA LEU A 41 -2.05 16.08 -9.17
C LEU A 41 -0.69 15.47 -9.51
N ALA A 42 0.01 16.00 -10.52
CA ALA A 42 1.36 15.56 -10.85
C ALA A 42 2.34 15.77 -9.67
N TRP A 43 2.19 16.89 -8.96
CA TRP A 43 2.98 17.15 -7.75
C TRP A 43 2.56 16.26 -6.59
N LEU A 44 1.26 16.18 -6.32
CA LEU A 44 0.71 15.42 -5.20
C LEU A 44 0.91 13.89 -5.33
N ALA A 45 1.14 13.40 -6.54
CA ALA A 45 1.55 12.00 -6.75
C ALA A 45 2.93 11.70 -6.15
N ALA A 46 3.86 12.68 -6.15
CA ALA A 46 5.16 12.54 -5.53
C ALA A 46 5.18 13.00 -4.05
N PHE A 47 4.42 14.05 -3.73
CA PHE A 47 4.39 14.69 -2.42
C PHE A 47 2.95 14.87 -1.91
N PRO A 48 2.24 13.78 -1.56
CA PRO A 48 0.81 13.81 -1.23
C PRO A 48 0.47 14.63 0.02
N GLY A 49 1.45 14.84 0.92
CA GLY A 49 1.31 15.66 2.13
C GLY A 49 1.62 17.15 1.94
N ASP A 50 1.98 17.64 0.74
CA ASP A 50 2.25 19.06 0.55
C ASP A 50 1.00 19.90 0.82
N LEU A 51 1.00 20.59 1.97
CA LEU A 51 -0.17 21.28 2.50
C LEU A 51 -0.64 22.40 1.56
N GLU A 52 0.26 23.24 1.07
CA GLU A 52 -0.10 24.40 0.22
C GLU A 52 -0.67 23.94 -1.13
N ILE A 53 -0.04 22.96 -1.77
CA ILE A 53 -0.53 22.45 -3.06
C ILE A 53 -1.88 21.74 -2.89
N ASN A 54 -2.10 21.04 -1.76
CA ASN A 54 -3.42 20.49 -1.44
C ASN A 54 -4.48 21.58 -1.22
N VAL A 55 -4.14 22.73 -0.60
CA VAL A 55 -5.09 23.87 -0.49
C VAL A 55 -5.46 24.39 -1.88
N TRP A 56 -4.47 24.58 -2.76
CA TRP A 56 -4.73 24.99 -4.13
C TRP A 56 -5.56 23.95 -4.89
N TYR A 57 -5.31 22.66 -4.66
CA TYR A 57 -6.08 21.58 -5.26
C TYR A 57 -7.54 21.60 -4.79
N ALA A 58 -7.82 21.83 -3.50
CA ALA A 58 -9.19 22.00 -2.99
C ALA A 58 -9.89 23.19 -3.67
N ARG A 59 -9.18 24.31 -3.87
CA ARG A 59 -9.72 25.49 -4.56
C ARG A 59 -9.98 25.24 -6.05
N ILE A 60 -9.12 24.47 -6.71
CA ILE A 60 -9.34 24.02 -8.09
C ILE A 60 -10.62 23.19 -8.18
N LEU A 61 -10.80 22.23 -7.28
CA LEU A 61 -11.99 21.38 -7.22
C LEU A 61 -13.27 22.21 -7.01
N LEU A 62 -13.22 23.24 -6.16
CA LEU A 62 -14.33 24.16 -5.98
C LEU A 62 -14.68 24.90 -7.29
N ASN A 63 -13.68 25.43 -7.99
CA ASN A 63 -13.88 26.14 -9.26
C ASN A 63 -14.38 25.23 -10.40
N GLU A 64 -14.09 23.93 -10.34
CA GLU A 64 -14.62 22.92 -11.26
C GLU A 64 -16.03 22.42 -10.88
N GLY A 65 -16.62 22.92 -9.77
CA GLY A 65 -17.94 22.50 -9.27
C GLY A 65 -17.93 21.20 -8.45
N HIS A 66 -16.74 20.70 -8.07
CA HIS A 66 -16.58 19.48 -7.27
C HIS A 66 -16.48 19.76 -5.77
N ALA A 67 -17.41 20.55 -5.22
CA ALA A 67 -17.35 21.05 -3.86
C ALA A 67 -17.25 19.93 -2.78
N ARG A 68 -17.91 18.78 -2.95
CA ARG A 68 -17.83 17.66 -2.00
C ARG A 68 -16.40 17.08 -1.91
N ASN A 69 -15.72 16.96 -3.03
CA ASN A 69 -14.33 16.49 -3.06
C ASN A 69 -13.39 17.54 -2.44
N ALA A 70 -13.67 18.83 -2.69
CA ALA A 70 -12.93 19.93 -2.07
C ALA A 70 -13.05 19.91 -0.54
N VAL A 71 -14.25 19.60 0.01
CA VAL A 71 -14.48 19.42 1.46
C VAL A 71 -13.52 18.38 2.02
N THR A 72 -13.48 17.18 1.44
CA THR A 72 -12.62 16.09 1.94
C THR A 72 -11.14 16.47 1.99
N VAL A 73 -10.65 17.17 0.96
CA VAL A 73 -9.26 17.61 0.90
C VAL A 73 -8.98 18.68 1.96
N ILE A 74 -9.83 19.71 2.05
CA ILE A 74 -9.56 20.86 2.93
C ILE A 74 -9.68 20.50 4.41
N GLU A 75 -10.62 19.65 4.79
CA GLU A 75 -10.76 19.17 6.16
C GLU A 75 -9.52 18.38 6.63
N LYS A 76 -8.95 17.56 5.74
CA LYS A 76 -7.69 16.86 6.04
C LYS A 76 -6.57 17.85 6.33
N ILE A 77 -6.42 18.91 5.54
CA ILE A 77 -5.37 19.92 5.73
C ILE A 77 -5.55 20.64 7.08
N ILE A 78 -6.78 21.03 7.41
CA ILE A 78 -7.06 21.73 8.68
C ILE A 78 -6.81 20.81 9.89
N ARG A 79 -7.06 19.51 9.77
CA ARG A 79 -6.66 18.54 10.82
C ARG A 79 -5.15 18.44 10.95
N THR A 80 -4.44 18.44 9.84
CA THR A 80 -2.97 18.34 9.80
C THR A 80 -2.31 19.62 10.31
N ASP A 81 -2.85 20.77 9.93
CA ASP A 81 -2.33 22.11 10.29
C ASP A 81 -3.47 23.09 10.62
N PRO A 82 -3.95 23.10 11.87
CA PRO A 82 -5.06 23.97 12.29
C PRO A 82 -4.69 25.46 12.32
N GLU A 83 -3.42 25.82 12.22
CA GLU A 83 -2.94 27.22 12.12
C GLU A 83 -2.77 27.69 10.67
N ASN A 84 -3.18 26.91 9.67
CA ASN A 84 -3.09 27.30 8.26
C ASN A 84 -4.21 28.27 7.90
N LEU A 85 -3.92 29.55 7.89
CA LEU A 85 -4.89 30.60 7.56
C LEU A 85 -5.43 30.44 6.13
N PHE A 86 -4.57 30.11 5.16
CA PHE A 86 -5.00 29.92 3.76
C PHE A 86 -5.95 28.72 3.64
N ALA A 87 -5.67 27.62 4.33
CA ALA A 87 -6.58 26.49 4.36
C ALA A 87 -7.93 26.86 5.00
N ALA A 88 -7.93 27.61 6.10
CA ALA A 88 -9.15 28.08 6.75
C ALA A 88 -9.97 29.00 5.83
N GLN A 89 -9.34 29.90 5.08
CA GLN A 89 -10.01 30.77 4.09
C GLN A 89 -10.64 29.95 2.96
N VAL A 90 -9.93 28.99 2.38
CA VAL A 90 -10.46 28.14 1.33
C VAL A 90 -11.58 27.24 1.86
N ALA A 91 -11.49 26.77 3.11
CA ALA A 91 -12.58 26.04 3.74
C ALA A 91 -13.83 26.92 3.91
N ASP A 92 -13.66 28.16 4.36
CA ASP A 92 -14.77 29.12 4.43
C ASP A 92 -15.41 29.33 3.05
N GLU A 93 -14.62 29.52 2.00
CA GLU A 93 -15.11 29.61 0.62
C GLU A 93 -15.93 28.36 0.20
N ILE A 94 -15.40 27.16 0.47
CA ILE A 94 -16.03 25.89 0.10
C ILE A 94 -17.36 25.70 0.84
N PHE A 95 -17.33 25.76 2.17
CA PHE A 95 -18.51 25.50 3.00
C PHE A 95 -19.59 26.55 2.84
N SER A 96 -19.20 27.80 2.61
CA SER A 96 -20.15 28.89 2.29
C SER A 96 -20.80 28.69 0.91
N SER A 97 -20.06 28.18 -0.07
CA SER A 97 -20.58 27.93 -1.42
C SER A 97 -21.65 26.83 -1.50
N ILE A 98 -21.59 25.88 -0.56
CA ILE A 98 -22.58 24.78 -0.47
C ILE A 98 -23.64 25.01 0.63
N GLU A 99 -23.64 26.20 1.22
CA GLU A 99 -24.57 26.60 2.31
C GLU A 99 -24.56 25.63 3.51
N ASP A 100 -23.37 25.04 3.82
CA ASP A 100 -23.22 24.08 4.91
C ASP A 100 -23.14 24.82 6.25
N PRO A 101 -23.88 24.39 7.30
CA PRO A 101 -23.81 24.99 8.63
C PRO A 101 -22.42 25.00 9.26
N GLN A 102 -21.51 24.13 8.82
CA GLN A 102 -20.13 24.10 9.27
C GLN A 102 -19.30 25.29 8.77
N ALA A 103 -19.75 26.05 7.77
CA ALA A 103 -19.12 27.28 7.31
C ALA A 103 -18.81 28.22 8.49
N ARG A 104 -19.72 28.30 9.48
CA ARG A 104 -19.54 29.09 10.70
C ARG A 104 -18.26 28.71 11.49
N ILE A 105 -17.89 27.42 11.50
CA ILE A 105 -16.67 26.93 12.19
C ILE A 105 -15.44 27.46 11.47
N TYR A 106 -15.42 27.39 10.14
CA TYR A 106 -14.28 27.83 9.35
C TYR A 106 -14.15 29.35 9.29
N GLN A 107 -15.26 30.08 9.28
CA GLN A 107 -15.30 31.53 9.48
C GLN A 107 -14.69 31.92 10.84
N GLY A 108 -15.03 31.16 11.87
CA GLY A 108 -14.42 31.35 13.20
C GLY A 108 -12.92 31.06 13.20
N LEU A 109 -12.46 30.04 12.49
CA LEU A 109 -11.02 29.74 12.34
C LEU A 109 -10.28 30.85 11.59
N VAL A 110 -10.85 31.35 10.51
CA VAL A 110 -10.28 32.52 9.78
C VAL A 110 -10.09 33.69 10.74
N GLN A 111 -11.13 34.05 11.54
CA GLN A 111 -11.02 35.14 12.51
C GLN A 111 -10.00 34.83 13.61
N ALA A 112 -9.98 33.62 14.17
CA ALA A 112 -9.04 33.21 15.21
C ALA A 112 -7.58 33.32 14.75
N LEU A 113 -7.34 33.12 13.46
CA LEU A 113 -6.01 33.22 12.82
C LEU A 113 -5.68 34.63 12.33
N GLY A 114 -6.60 35.61 12.52
CA GLY A 114 -6.38 37.00 12.14
C GLY A 114 -6.74 37.36 10.71
N GLY A 115 -7.42 36.44 9.98
CA GLY A 115 -7.96 36.72 8.64
C GLY A 115 -9.35 37.39 8.67
N ALA A 116 -9.83 37.78 7.49
CA ALA A 116 -11.19 38.29 7.28
C ALA A 116 -12.10 37.16 6.80
N PRO A 117 -13.09 36.70 7.59
CA PRO A 117 -14.04 35.66 7.17
C PRO A 117 -15.01 36.18 6.11
N SER A 118 -15.57 35.26 5.30
CA SER A 118 -16.56 35.60 4.26
C SER A 118 -17.83 36.24 4.82
N SER A 119 -18.19 35.91 6.08
CA SER A 119 -19.26 36.53 6.85
C SER A 119 -18.83 36.74 8.29
N ALA A 120 -19.03 37.95 8.80
CA ALA A 120 -18.79 38.29 10.19
C ALA A 120 -20.05 38.12 11.07
N ARG A 121 -21.18 37.67 10.52
CA ARG A 121 -22.42 37.46 11.27
C ARG A 121 -22.40 36.13 12.00
N ASP A 122 -22.77 36.15 13.27
CA ASP A 122 -22.93 34.96 14.11
C ASP A 122 -21.68 34.07 14.26
N LEU A 123 -20.50 34.68 14.30
CA LEU A 123 -19.25 33.94 14.52
C LEU A 123 -19.25 33.22 15.88
N PRO A 124 -18.59 32.05 15.97
CA PRO A 124 -18.48 31.31 17.23
C PRO A 124 -17.78 32.14 18.31
N ALA A 125 -18.29 32.11 19.53
CA ALA A 125 -17.76 32.88 20.65
C ALA A 125 -16.29 32.60 20.97
N TRP A 126 -15.77 31.43 20.60
CA TRP A 126 -14.37 31.06 20.79
C TRP A 126 -13.42 31.75 19.81
N ALA A 127 -13.89 32.19 18.64
CA ALA A 127 -13.02 32.74 17.60
C ALA A 127 -12.28 34.04 18.03
N PRO A 128 -12.96 35.10 18.52
CA PRO A 128 -12.24 36.27 19.01
C PRO A 128 -11.37 35.98 20.24
N ARG A 129 -11.76 34.99 21.08
CA ARG A 129 -10.97 34.60 22.25
C ARG A 129 -9.65 33.93 21.83
N LEU A 130 -9.65 33.02 20.85
CA LEU A 130 -8.43 32.40 20.33
C LEU A 130 -7.53 33.41 19.61
N PHE A 131 -8.11 34.39 18.92
CA PHE A 131 -7.33 35.49 18.35
C PHE A 131 -6.58 36.28 19.44
N LEU A 132 -7.29 36.66 20.49
CA LEU A 132 -6.68 37.37 21.63
C LEU A 132 -5.66 36.48 22.37
N ALA A 133 -5.95 35.19 22.56
CA ALA A 133 -5.04 34.24 23.17
C ALA A 133 -3.73 34.10 22.36
N ASN A 134 -3.81 34.03 21.04
CA ASN A 134 -2.63 34.01 20.18
C ASN A 134 -1.76 35.26 20.35
N ASN A 135 -2.40 36.42 20.41
CA ASN A 135 -1.68 37.68 20.65
C ASN A 135 -1.04 37.74 22.04
N ALA A 136 -1.75 37.23 23.06
CA ALA A 136 -1.19 37.15 24.42
C ALA A 136 0.02 36.19 24.48
N LEU A 137 -0.06 35.03 23.80
CA LEU A 137 1.06 34.07 23.67
C LEU A 137 2.29 34.70 22.98
N LYS A 138 2.07 35.44 21.88
CA LYS A 138 3.14 36.17 21.17
C LYS A 138 3.81 37.21 22.07
N ASN A 139 3.03 37.86 22.90
CA ASN A 139 3.53 38.87 23.85
C ASN A 139 4.04 38.26 25.17
N LYS A 140 4.03 36.93 25.32
CA LYS A 140 4.41 36.20 26.53
C LYS A 140 3.56 36.55 27.76
N ASP A 141 2.36 37.04 27.54
CA ASP A 141 1.37 37.29 28.61
C ASP A 141 0.63 35.95 28.89
N THR A 142 1.29 35.14 29.71
CA THR A 142 0.84 33.76 30.00
C THR A 142 -0.46 33.72 30.80
N ASP A 143 -0.71 34.69 31.69
CA ASP A 143 -1.90 34.69 32.54
C ASP A 143 -3.15 35.03 31.73
N HIS A 144 -3.04 36.04 30.87
CA HIS A 144 -4.13 36.40 29.98
C HIS A 144 -4.39 35.30 28.92
N ALA A 145 -3.32 34.73 28.33
CA ALA A 145 -3.44 33.60 27.41
C ALA A 145 -4.14 32.41 28.08
N ALA A 146 -3.74 32.05 29.30
CA ALA A 146 -4.32 30.95 30.06
C ALA A 146 -5.82 31.11 30.27
N ALA A 147 -6.26 32.30 30.74
CA ALA A 147 -7.67 32.59 30.98
C ALA A 147 -8.51 32.40 29.73
N LEU A 148 -8.05 32.92 28.57
CA LEU A 148 -8.76 32.81 27.30
C LEU A 148 -8.76 31.37 26.74
N ILE A 149 -7.64 30.64 26.81
CA ILE A 149 -7.54 29.26 26.31
C ILE A 149 -8.41 28.33 27.16
N TYR A 150 -8.38 28.44 28.49
CA TYR A 150 -9.17 27.57 29.36
C TYR A 150 -10.68 27.79 29.20
N GLU A 151 -11.10 29.06 28.98
CA GLU A 151 -12.49 29.35 28.66
C GLU A 151 -12.94 28.69 27.38
N VAL A 152 -12.09 28.67 26.33
CA VAL A 152 -12.42 28.03 25.07
C VAL A 152 -12.44 26.51 25.20
N LEU A 153 -11.45 25.90 25.85
CA LEU A 153 -11.38 24.44 26.06
C LEU A 153 -12.53 23.94 26.93
N GLY A 154 -13.01 24.72 27.89
CA GLY A 154 -14.17 24.38 28.72
C GLY A 154 -15.51 24.41 27.99
N ASN A 155 -15.63 25.19 26.91
CA ASN A 155 -16.86 25.37 26.15
C ASN A 155 -16.88 24.76 24.74
N SER A 156 -15.72 24.35 24.22
CA SER A 156 -15.56 23.87 22.85
C SER A 156 -14.58 22.71 22.80
N GLU A 157 -15.07 21.53 23.10
CA GLU A 157 -14.23 20.36 23.36
C GLU A 157 -13.42 19.84 22.15
N ASN A 158 -13.74 20.22 20.92
CA ASN A 158 -13.15 19.60 19.73
C ASN A 158 -12.39 20.57 18.81
N LEU A 159 -11.65 21.52 19.36
CA LEU A 159 -10.89 22.52 18.61
C LEU A 159 -9.37 22.25 18.73
N ALA A 160 -8.77 21.62 17.70
CA ALA A 160 -7.33 21.34 17.67
C ALA A 160 -6.47 22.60 17.84
N LEU A 161 -6.92 23.74 17.28
CA LEU A 161 -6.25 25.04 17.44
C LEU A 161 -6.14 25.48 18.91
N ALA A 162 -7.17 25.25 19.73
CA ALA A 162 -7.12 25.55 21.16
C ALA A 162 -6.13 24.63 21.88
N GLY A 163 -6.06 23.35 21.50
CA GLY A 163 -5.07 22.40 22.00
C GLY A 163 -3.64 22.81 21.67
N VAL A 164 -3.40 23.28 20.44
CA VAL A 164 -2.10 23.82 20.00
C VAL A 164 -1.68 25.01 20.85
N TYR A 165 -2.60 25.96 21.09
CA TYR A 165 -2.30 27.13 21.91
C TYR A 165 -2.07 26.77 23.38
N HIS A 166 -2.79 25.77 23.89
CA HIS A 166 -2.54 25.30 25.27
C HIS A 166 -1.16 24.62 25.40
N LEU A 167 -0.71 23.85 24.41
CA LEU A 167 0.66 23.32 24.42
C LEU A 167 1.70 24.43 24.39
N ARG A 168 1.52 25.44 23.55
CA ARG A 168 2.41 26.60 23.45
C ARG A 168 2.47 27.41 24.76
N LEU A 169 1.34 27.55 25.46
CA LEU A 169 1.29 28.16 26.78
C LEU A 169 2.15 27.38 27.80
N ASN A 170 2.03 26.04 27.82
CA ASN A 170 2.83 25.18 28.72
C ASN A 170 4.31 25.18 28.36
N GLU A 171 4.67 25.31 27.09
CA GLU A 171 6.06 25.50 26.64
C GLU A 171 6.66 26.81 27.20
N LEU A 172 5.90 27.88 27.24
CA LEU A 172 6.31 29.14 27.83
C LEU A 172 6.46 29.08 29.37
N GLN A 173 5.68 28.21 30.03
CA GLN A 173 5.74 28.00 31.48
C GLN A 173 6.86 27.04 31.93
N GLY A 174 7.43 26.24 31.01
CA GLY A 174 8.68 25.51 31.20
C GLY A 174 8.60 24.16 31.93
N ASP A 175 7.43 23.61 32.21
CA ASP A 175 7.27 22.27 32.83
C ASP A 175 7.29 21.15 31.80
N ALA A 176 8.45 20.50 31.65
CA ALA A 176 8.66 19.44 30.67
C ALA A 176 7.74 18.21 30.86
N GLN A 177 7.40 17.83 32.09
CA GLN A 177 6.54 16.69 32.36
C GLN A 177 5.07 16.99 32.05
N SER A 178 4.61 18.19 32.34
CA SER A 178 3.27 18.66 31.99
C SER A 178 3.10 18.75 30.47
N ILE A 179 4.11 19.24 29.74
CA ILE A 179 4.12 19.28 28.28
C ILE A 179 4.01 17.87 27.71
N LEU A 180 4.80 16.91 28.21
CA LEU A 180 4.75 15.51 27.74
C LEU A 180 3.36 14.89 27.92
N ASN A 181 2.78 15.04 29.12
CA ASN A 181 1.48 14.47 29.42
C ASN A 181 0.36 15.11 28.58
N LEU A 182 0.38 16.43 28.46
CA LEU A 182 -0.60 17.18 27.69
C LEU A 182 -0.49 16.91 26.19
N ALA A 183 0.74 16.85 25.66
CA ALA A 183 0.99 16.55 24.25
C ALA A 183 0.54 15.13 23.89
N LYS A 184 0.70 14.14 24.79
CA LYS A 184 0.14 12.79 24.58
C LYS A 184 -1.38 12.81 24.49
N ILE A 185 -2.06 13.45 25.47
CA ILE A 185 -3.52 13.55 25.48
C ILE A 185 -4.03 14.18 24.18
N TYR A 186 -3.38 15.25 23.75
CA TYR A 186 -3.79 15.93 22.52
C TYR A 186 -3.41 15.19 21.26
N HIS A 187 -2.30 14.45 21.24
CA HIS A 187 -1.95 13.59 20.12
C HIS A 187 -2.93 12.42 19.98
N ASP A 188 -3.34 11.81 21.10
CA ASP A 188 -4.38 10.76 21.07
C ASP A 188 -5.72 11.30 20.55
N ARG A 189 -6.01 12.57 20.81
CA ARG A 189 -7.25 13.22 20.34
C ARG A 189 -7.17 13.73 18.90
N TRP A 190 -6.03 14.27 18.49
CA TRP A 190 -5.77 14.84 17.16
C TRP A 190 -4.48 14.28 16.57
N PRO A 191 -4.45 12.98 16.22
CA PRO A 191 -3.22 12.30 15.78
C PRO A 191 -2.66 12.86 14.47
N ASP A 192 -3.51 13.45 13.63
CA ASP A 192 -3.09 14.02 12.34
C ASP A 192 -2.41 15.39 12.48
N CYS A 193 -2.48 16.04 13.65
CA CYS A 193 -1.97 17.39 13.85
C CYS A 193 -0.44 17.39 13.96
N VAL A 194 0.23 17.87 12.92
CA VAL A 194 1.70 17.89 12.82
C VAL A 194 2.32 18.68 13.97
N GLN A 195 1.76 19.82 14.34
CA GLN A 195 2.31 20.65 15.43
C GLN A 195 2.26 19.93 16.78
N ILE A 196 1.17 19.25 17.09
CA ILE A 196 1.05 18.45 18.32
C ILE A 196 2.05 17.30 18.28
N GLY A 197 2.18 16.62 17.14
CA GLY A 197 3.17 15.56 16.93
C GLY A 197 4.61 16.06 17.15
N LEU A 198 4.98 17.21 16.60
CA LEU A 198 6.31 17.82 16.79
C LEU A 198 6.57 18.19 18.25
N THR A 199 5.60 18.78 18.94
CA THR A 199 5.71 19.10 20.37
C THR A 199 5.87 17.83 21.22
N LEU A 200 5.07 16.78 20.91
CA LEU A 200 5.21 15.49 21.60
C LEU A 200 6.58 14.84 21.34
N ALA A 201 7.06 14.84 20.11
CA ALA A 201 8.37 14.30 19.76
C ALA A 201 9.49 15.05 20.53
N GLN A 202 9.42 16.36 20.59
CA GLN A 202 10.38 17.16 21.35
C GLN A 202 10.34 16.86 22.85
N ALA A 203 9.15 16.67 23.43
CA ALA A 203 8.98 16.30 24.83
C ALA A 203 9.50 14.88 25.11
N LEU A 204 9.30 13.94 24.20
CA LEU A 204 9.81 12.57 24.27
C LEU A 204 11.36 12.55 24.24
N MET A 205 12.00 13.32 23.37
CA MET A 205 13.46 13.46 23.34
C MET A 205 14.01 14.02 24.66
N LYS A 206 13.37 15.08 25.22
CA LYS A 206 13.77 15.64 26.50
C LYS A 206 13.67 14.63 27.66
N THR A 207 12.85 13.59 27.54
CA THR A 207 12.67 12.55 28.56
C THR A 207 13.43 11.25 28.23
N GLY A 208 14.32 11.25 27.20
CA GLY A 208 15.16 10.12 26.82
C GLY A 208 14.42 9.00 26.10
N LYS A 209 13.26 9.29 25.49
CA LYS A 209 12.47 8.36 24.67
C LYS A 209 12.69 8.64 23.18
N ASP A 210 13.94 8.53 22.76
CA ASP A 210 14.38 8.98 21.44
C ASP A 210 13.78 8.15 20.31
N GLU A 211 13.56 6.84 20.48
CA GLU A 211 12.96 5.97 19.46
C GLU A 211 11.51 6.39 19.13
N ASP A 212 10.70 6.61 20.16
CA ASP A 212 9.31 7.07 20.00
C ASP A 212 9.27 8.46 19.34
N ALA A 213 10.18 9.34 19.73
CA ALA A 213 10.27 10.68 19.18
C ALA A 213 10.65 10.67 17.70
N VAL A 214 11.64 9.87 17.31
CA VAL A 214 12.08 9.75 15.91
C VAL A 214 10.97 9.19 15.03
N TYR A 215 10.26 8.17 15.50
CA TYR A 215 9.11 7.63 14.79
C TYR A 215 8.04 8.69 14.51
N LEU A 216 7.69 9.47 15.54
CA LEU A 216 6.70 10.53 15.43
C LEU A 216 7.15 11.67 14.51
N LEU A 217 8.44 12.03 14.53
CA LEU A 217 9.03 13.01 13.62
C LEU A 217 8.92 12.56 12.16
N HIS A 218 9.14 11.29 11.88
CA HIS A 218 8.94 10.75 10.52
C HIS A 218 7.47 10.81 10.08
N GLN A 219 6.53 10.50 10.97
CA GLN A 219 5.10 10.67 10.67
C GLN A 219 4.76 12.13 10.34
N CYS A 220 5.28 13.07 11.13
CA CYS A 220 5.12 14.49 10.85
C CYS A 220 5.72 14.90 9.50
N ALA A 221 6.89 14.38 9.14
CA ALA A 221 7.54 14.68 7.85
C ALA A 221 6.78 14.06 6.65
N VAL A 222 6.12 12.92 6.82
CA VAL A 222 5.24 12.35 5.79
C VAL A 222 3.96 13.18 5.62
N ALA A 223 3.38 13.67 6.73
CA ALA A 223 2.18 14.50 6.70
C ALA A 223 2.42 15.91 6.15
N ASP A 224 3.63 16.43 6.28
CA ASP A 224 4.07 17.75 5.79
C ASP A 224 5.46 17.63 5.14
N PRO A 225 5.62 17.00 3.96
CA PRO A 225 6.92 16.75 3.34
C PRO A 225 7.67 18.03 2.92
N ALA A 226 6.96 19.14 2.78
CA ALA A 226 7.56 20.44 2.51
C ALA A 226 8.08 21.15 3.77
N GLY A 227 7.78 20.61 4.96
CA GLY A 227 8.20 21.20 6.22
C GLY A 227 7.58 22.57 6.51
N GLN A 228 6.36 22.82 6.06
CA GLN A 228 5.69 24.10 6.21
C GLN A 228 5.35 24.42 7.68
N VAL A 229 4.90 23.42 8.43
CA VAL A 229 4.58 23.56 9.85
C VAL A 229 5.84 23.85 10.67
N PRO A 230 6.92 23.04 10.62
CA PRO A 230 8.14 23.34 11.36
C PRO A 230 8.84 24.60 10.87
N ALA A 231 8.75 24.97 9.59
CA ALA A 231 9.26 26.24 9.09
C ALA A 231 8.53 27.45 9.70
N ARG A 232 7.22 27.35 9.90
CA ARG A 232 6.43 28.38 10.59
C ARG A 232 6.79 28.49 12.07
N ILE A 233 7.08 27.36 12.75
CA ILE A 233 7.39 27.33 14.19
C ILE A 233 8.80 27.84 14.46
N TRP A 234 9.81 27.39 13.68
CA TRP A 234 11.23 27.62 13.96
C TRP A 234 11.95 28.44 12.89
N GLY A 235 11.32 28.73 11.75
CA GLY A 235 11.96 29.49 10.67
C GLY A 235 13.23 28.81 10.14
N SER A 236 14.29 29.59 9.98
CA SER A 236 15.62 29.11 9.54
C SER A 236 16.33 28.20 10.55
N GLU A 237 15.94 28.28 11.82
CA GLU A 237 16.52 27.51 12.94
C GLU A 237 15.80 26.17 13.17
N ASN A 238 15.02 25.69 12.20
CA ASN A 238 14.31 24.43 12.29
C ASN A 238 15.29 23.28 12.61
N PRO A 239 15.24 22.70 13.83
CA PRO A 239 16.15 21.64 14.25
C PRO A 239 15.93 20.33 13.47
N TYR A 240 14.75 20.18 12.87
CA TYR A 240 14.34 19.01 12.09
C TYR A 240 14.53 19.19 10.60
N LYS A 241 15.17 20.25 10.13
CA LYS A 241 15.45 20.51 8.72
C LYS A 241 16.08 19.31 7.97
N PRO A 242 16.96 18.49 8.58
CA PRO A 242 17.52 17.31 7.92
C PRO A 242 16.51 16.20 7.58
N LEU A 243 15.30 16.23 8.17
CA LEU A 243 14.21 15.29 7.84
C LEU A 243 13.53 15.62 6.52
N TYR A 244 13.68 16.84 6.06
CA TYR A 244 13.02 17.35 4.87
C TYR A 244 13.98 17.35 3.68
N PRO A 245 13.50 17.05 2.45
CA PRO A 245 14.34 17.09 1.27
C PRO A 245 14.91 18.48 1.04
N ALA A 246 16.17 18.56 0.69
CA ALA A 246 16.85 19.84 0.42
C ALA A 246 16.28 20.52 -0.84
N THR A 247 15.84 19.74 -1.81
CA THR A 247 15.16 20.16 -3.03
C THR A 247 13.94 19.26 -3.25
N MET A 248 12.83 19.87 -3.61
CA MET A 248 11.61 19.15 -4.01
C MET A 248 11.36 19.44 -5.48
N GLU A 249 11.46 18.41 -6.30
CA GLU A 249 11.34 18.51 -7.76
C GLU A 249 10.59 17.30 -8.30
N ILE A 250 9.79 17.51 -9.34
CA ILE A 250 9.18 16.41 -10.10
C ILE A 250 9.63 16.45 -11.55
N PRO A 251 9.97 15.32 -12.14
CA PRO A 251 10.14 15.25 -13.60
C PRO A 251 8.77 15.28 -14.25
N ALA A 252 8.48 16.32 -15.00
CA ALA A 252 7.21 16.46 -15.70
C ALA A 252 7.39 17.06 -17.08
N ASN A 253 6.39 16.88 -17.96
CA ASN A 253 6.29 17.57 -19.24
C ASN A 253 4.90 18.18 -19.32
N PHE A 254 4.80 19.43 -18.89
CA PHE A 254 3.54 20.16 -18.92
C PHE A 254 3.32 20.83 -20.27
N SER A 255 2.22 20.50 -20.95
CA SER A 255 1.75 21.26 -22.11
C SER A 255 1.03 22.52 -21.61
N ILE A 256 1.75 23.63 -21.49
CA ILE A 256 1.24 24.86 -20.91
C ILE A 256 0.25 25.51 -21.89
N PRO A 257 -1.01 25.78 -21.50
CA PRO A 257 -1.98 26.47 -22.34
C PRO A 257 -1.53 27.87 -22.72
N ALA A 258 -1.85 28.32 -23.94
CA ALA A 258 -1.45 29.63 -24.42
C ALA A 258 -1.89 30.80 -23.52
N ALA A 259 -3.04 30.69 -22.86
CA ALA A 259 -3.53 31.69 -21.91
C ALA A 259 -2.63 31.79 -20.66
N VAL A 260 -2.12 30.65 -20.16
CA VAL A 260 -1.19 30.57 -19.02
C VAL A 260 0.17 31.11 -19.45
N ALA A 261 0.70 30.62 -20.58
CA ALA A 261 1.98 31.08 -21.14
C ALA A 261 2.00 32.61 -21.40
N GLY A 262 0.90 33.14 -21.94
CA GLY A 262 0.77 34.58 -22.16
C GLY A 262 0.81 35.42 -20.88
N LYS A 263 0.19 34.95 -19.78
CA LYS A 263 0.25 35.62 -18.48
C LYS A 263 1.65 35.52 -17.84
N LEU A 264 2.38 34.46 -18.12
CA LEU A 264 3.77 34.28 -17.69
C LEU A 264 4.78 35.07 -18.54
N GLY A 265 4.33 35.79 -19.54
CA GLY A 265 5.17 36.64 -20.39
C GLY A 265 5.82 35.89 -21.56
N PHE A 266 5.43 34.65 -21.83
CA PHE A 266 5.92 33.91 -22.98
C PHE A 266 5.04 34.19 -24.22
N ASN A 267 5.64 34.68 -25.29
CA ASN A 267 4.94 34.87 -26.58
C ASN A 267 4.69 33.49 -27.20
N ALA A 268 3.43 33.08 -27.28
CA ALA A 268 3.03 31.86 -27.97
C ALA A 268 3.42 31.91 -29.45
N LEU A 269 4.06 30.87 -29.96
CA LEU A 269 4.31 30.67 -31.39
C LEU A 269 3.00 30.32 -32.11
N GLY A 270 2.17 31.32 -32.37
CA GLY A 270 0.90 31.23 -33.10
C GLY A 270 -0.33 30.96 -32.22
N PRO A 271 -1.54 31.38 -32.64
CA PRO A 271 -2.76 31.19 -31.86
C PRO A 271 -3.16 29.70 -31.85
N GLY A 272 -3.14 29.11 -30.64
CA GLY A 272 -3.62 27.76 -30.39
C GLY A 272 -2.57 26.64 -30.33
N ALA A 273 -1.27 26.93 -30.54
CA ALA A 273 -0.24 25.92 -30.35
C ALA A 273 0.14 25.77 -28.85
N PRO A 274 0.21 24.56 -28.29
CA PRO A 274 0.75 24.36 -26.96
C PRO A 274 2.24 24.72 -26.95
N VAL A 275 2.69 25.50 -25.96
CA VAL A 275 4.11 25.80 -25.76
C VAL A 275 4.77 24.58 -25.10
N SER A 276 5.74 23.98 -25.77
CA SER A 276 6.61 22.97 -25.14
C SER A 276 7.54 23.68 -24.15
N VAL A 277 7.63 23.16 -22.95
CA VAL A 277 8.55 23.68 -21.94
C VAL A 277 9.96 23.18 -22.28
N ASP A 278 10.84 24.10 -22.63
CA ASP A 278 12.27 23.81 -22.79
C ASP A 278 13.06 24.22 -21.55
N GLU A 279 14.34 23.90 -21.51
CA GLU A 279 15.23 24.22 -20.38
C GLU A 279 15.28 25.73 -20.08
N THR A 280 15.11 26.59 -21.09
CA THR A 280 15.13 28.04 -20.94
C THR A 280 13.92 28.54 -20.14
N ILE A 281 12.75 27.95 -20.38
CA ILE A 281 11.52 28.28 -19.64
C ILE A 281 11.66 27.83 -18.16
N VAL A 282 12.25 26.66 -17.89
CA VAL A 282 12.46 26.17 -16.53
C VAL A 282 13.46 27.00 -15.77
N GLN A 283 14.58 27.41 -16.39
CA GLN A 283 15.53 28.33 -15.75
C GLN A 283 14.90 29.66 -15.37
N THR A 284 13.99 30.18 -16.22
CA THR A 284 13.27 31.43 -15.93
C THR A 284 12.33 31.27 -14.73
N PHE A 285 11.76 30.06 -14.50
CA PHE A 285 10.94 29.77 -13.32
C PHE A 285 11.74 29.52 -12.04
N THR A 286 12.98 29.04 -12.17
CA THR A 286 13.86 28.82 -11.02
C THR A 286 14.54 30.10 -10.54
N ASP A 287 14.69 31.10 -11.42
CA ASP A 287 15.22 32.42 -11.09
C ASP A 287 14.10 33.36 -10.63
N ALA A 288 13.70 33.26 -9.36
CA ALA A 288 12.66 34.10 -8.75
C ALA A 288 12.92 35.62 -8.80
N LYS A 289 14.11 36.04 -9.23
CA LYS A 289 14.47 37.45 -9.41
C LYS A 289 14.00 38.06 -10.76
N ALA A 290 13.57 37.25 -11.73
CA ALA A 290 13.25 37.68 -13.07
C ALA A 290 11.77 38.04 -13.31
N TYR A 291 10.87 37.78 -12.35
CA TYR A 291 9.44 37.96 -12.57
C TYR A 291 8.80 38.96 -11.62
N ASP A 292 8.59 40.19 -12.14
CA ASP A 292 7.98 41.32 -11.39
C ASP A 292 6.47 41.14 -11.13
N GLY A 293 5.80 40.19 -11.83
CA GLY A 293 4.39 39.83 -11.63
C GLY A 293 4.10 39.11 -10.30
N TYR A 294 5.14 38.63 -9.63
CA TYR A 294 5.03 37.99 -8.30
C TYR A 294 4.60 39.02 -7.22
N LYS A 295 4.90 40.31 -7.41
CA LYS A 295 4.53 41.37 -6.47
C LYS A 295 3.05 41.74 -6.50
N VAL A 296 2.34 41.46 -7.61
CA VAL A 296 0.92 41.81 -7.79
C VAL A 296 0.01 40.80 -7.06
N MET A 297 0.47 39.56 -6.83
CA MET A 297 -0.32 38.52 -6.18
C MET A 297 -0.07 38.41 -4.66
N GLN A 298 0.98 39.03 -4.18
CA GLN A 298 1.18 39.21 -2.73
C GLN A 298 0.38 40.44 -2.32
N GLY A 299 -0.91 40.25 -1.98
CA GLY A 299 -1.63 41.28 -1.24
C GLY A 299 -0.81 41.61 0.02
N GLU A 300 -0.87 42.85 0.44
CA GLU A 300 -0.08 43.43 1.56
C GLU A 300 0.01 42.56 2.84
N ASN A 301 -0.90 41.61 3.02
CA ASN A 301 -0.92 40.66 4.16
C ASN A 301 0.14 39.55 4.13
N PHE A 302 0.76 39.27 2.98
CA PHE A 302 1.78 38.19 2.87
C PHE A 302 3.19 38.68 3.24
N GLU A 303 3.48 39.95 3.04
CA GLU A 303 4.73 40.56 3.52
C GLU A 303 4.72 40.78 5.04
N GLU A 304 3.56 41.10 5.65
CA GLU A 304 3.42 41.17 7.10
C GLU A 304 3.66 39.82 7.79
N ILE A 305 3.16 38.74 7.21
CA ILE A 305 3.42 37.38 7.75
C ILE A 305 4.91 37.01 7.62
N ARG A 306 5.60 37.46 6.57
CA ARG A 306 7.04 37.25 6.41
C ARG A 306 7.87 38.10 7.34
N SER A 307 7.46 39.34 7.63
CA SER A 307 8.14 40.21 8.59
C SER A 307 7.93 39.76 10.04
N ASP A 308 6.75 39.20 10.38
CA ASP A 308 6.47 38.65 11.70
C ASP A 308 7.22 37.36 12.00
N VAL A 309 7.47 36.52 10.98
CA VAL A 309 8.31 35.33 11.09
C VAL A 309 9.79 35.70 11.30
N GLN A 310 10.24 36.83 10.73
CA GLN A 310 11.60 37.33 10.96
C GLN A 310 11.79 38.03 12.32
N SER A 311 10.68 38.51 12.91
CA SER A 311 10.71 39.18 14.24
C SER A 311 10.43 38.25 15.41
N ALA A 312 10.01 37.02 15.21
CA ALA A 312 9.90 35.99 16.23
C ALA A 312 11.32 35.57 16.68
N ARG A 313 11.91 36.42 17.58
CA ARG A 313 13.23 36.18 18.12
C ARG A 313 13.27 34.85 18.88
N ALA A 314 14.29 34.11 18.50
CA ALA A 314 14.94 32.99 19.13
C ALA A 314 14.47 32.64 20.55
N PHE A 315 13.86 31.49 20.71
CA PHE A 315 13.98 30.74 21.96
C PHE A 315 15.46 30.43 22.21
N PRO A 316 15.94 30.43 23.46
CA PRO A 316 17.33 30.18 23.73
C PRO A 316 17.77 28.85 23.12
N ALA A 317 18.80 28.93 22.32
CA ALA A 317 19.34 27.81 21.57
C ALA A 317 19.65 26.64 22.51
N ALA A 318 18.95 25.54 22.28
CA ALA A 318 19.33 24.27 22.84
C ALA A 318 20.46 23.67 21.98
N ASP A 319 21.65 24.27 22.05
CA ASP A 319 22.85 23.79 21.34
C ASP A 319 23.24 22.35 21.67
N THR A 320 22.77 21.83 22.80
CA THR A 320 23.02 20.46 23.27
C THR A 320 22.06 19.42 22.62
N VAL A 321 20.82 19.82 22.30
CA VAL A 321 19.83 18.92 21.67
C VAL A 321 20.14 18.72 20.17
N SER A 322 20.63 19.75 19.51
CA SER A 322 21.00 19.71 18.08
C SER A 322 22.14 18.73 17.75
N ALA A 323 23.11 18.56 18.64
CA ALA A 323 24.24 17.66 18.42
C ALA A 323 23.84 16.19 18.59
N GLY A 324 23.09 15.86 19.65
CA GLY A 324 22.63 14.48 19.89
C GLY A 324 21.63 13.99 18.83
N VAL A 325 20.71 14.84 18.40
CA VAL A 325 19.75 14.51 17.32
C VAL A 325 20.47 14.32 15.99
N LYS A 326 21.44 15.17 15.64
CA LYS A 326 22.28 14.97 14.44
C LYS A 326 23.06 13.65 14.49
N GLU A 327 23.61 13.32 15.64
CA GLU A 327 24.39 12.09 15.82
C GLU A 327 23.50 10.83 15.74
N GLU A 328 22.30 10.84 16.34
CA GLU A 328 21.35 9.72 16.22
C GLU A 328 20.76 9.63 14.82
N PHE A 329 20.48 10.75 14.16
CA PHE A 329 20.08 10.75 12.74
C PHE A 329 21.22 10.24 11.84
N GLN A 330 22.44 10.61 12.12
CA GLN A 330 23.61 10.10 11.37
C GLN A 330 23.76 8.60 11.64
N LYS A 331 23.61 8.12 12.86
CA LYS A 331 23.62 6.69 13.21
C LYS A 331 22.44 5.93 12.57
N LEU A 332 21.24 6.54 12.52
CA LEU A 332 20.09 5.95 11.84
C LEU A 332 20.27 5.95 10.31
N ALA A 333 20.76 7.05 9.75
CA ALA A 333 21.09 7.17 8.35
C ALA A 333 22.24 6.21 7.97
N ASP A 334 23.21 6.01 8.85
CA ASP A 334 24.31 5.06 8.64
C ASP A 334 23.83 3.60 8.83
N ARG A 335 22.90 3.33 9.73
CA ARG A 335 22.19 2.03 9.84
C ARG A 335 21.34 1.72 8.61
N LEU A 336 20.72 2.74 8.01
CA LEU A 336 19.95 2.60 6.76
C LEU A 336 20.87 2.57 5.53
N LYS A 337 22.06 3.19 5.60
CA LYS A 337 23.06 3.21 4.52
C LYS A 337 23.99 2.01 4.53
N THR A 338 24.24 1.39 5.68
CA THR A 338 24.98 0.14 5.74
C THR A 338 24.03 -0.96 5.27
N PRO A 339 24.24 -1.56 4.08
CA PRO A 339 23.68 -2.87 3.85
C PRO A 339 24.25 -3.70 4.99
N GLN A 340 23.40 -4.23 5.86
CA GLN A 340 23.83 -5.35 6.66
C GLN A 340 24.23 -6.39 5.63
N MET A 341 25.55 -6.49 5.39
CA MET A 341 26.10 -7.65 4.72
C MET A 341 25.59 -8.81 5.54
N ALA A 342 24.65 -9.56 4.97
CA ALA A 342 24.11 -10.74 5.57
C ALA A 342 25.29 -11.69 5.82
N GLN A 343 25.88 -11.60 7.02
CA GLN A 343 26.59 -12.74 7.56
C GLN A 343 25.60 -13.89 7.55
N LYS A 344 26.06 -15.08 7.21
CA LYS A 344 25.24 -16.30 7.27
C LYS A 344 24.38 -16.26 8.53
N ASP A 345 23.07 -16.12 8.35
CA ASP A 345 22.14 -16.13 9.48
C ASP A 345 21.97 -17.60 9.90
N SER A 346 22.85 -18.06 10.80
CA SER A 346 22.84 -19.41 11.34
C SER A 346 21.91 -19.53 12.55
N ARG A 347 21.10 -18.47 12.81
CA ARG A 347 20.14 -18.49 13.93
C ARG A 347 19.07 -19.57 13.73
N PHE A 348 18.62 -20.12 14.84
CA PHE A 348 17.60 -21.18 14.84
C PHE A 348 16.22 -20.60 14.50
N PRO A 349 15.49 -21.14 13.50
CA PRO A 349 14.21 -20.59 13.06
C PRO A 349 13.09 -20.89 14.04
N THR A 350 12.35 -19.84 14.42
CA THR A 350 11.17 -19.91 15.28
C THR A 350 9.91 -19.64 14.47
N TYR A 351 8.93 -20.53 14.61
CA TYR A 351 7.58 -20.35 14.10
C TYR A 351 6.76 -19.51 15.06
N VAL A 352 6.32 -18.35 14.63
CA VAL A 352 5.57 -17.40 15.46
C VAL A 352 4.09 -17.51 15.14
N ILE A 353 3.29 -17.88 16.13
CA ILE A 353 1.82 -17.90 16.06
C ILE A 353 1.33 -16.58 16.61
N LEU A 354 0.96 -15.65 15.70
CA LEU A 354 0.56 -14.29 15.99
C LEU A 354 -0.95 -14.16 16.11
N SER A 355 -1.42 -13.51 17.15
CA SER A 355 -2.79 -13.03 17.28
C SER A 355 -2.85 -11.82 18.20
N THR A 356 -4.03 -11.26 18.43
CA THR A 356 -4.23 -10.24 19.47
C THR A 356 -5.27 -10.73 20.48
N ARG A 357 -4.98 -10.60 21.78
CA ARG A 357 -5.92 -11.02 22.83
C ARG A 357 -7.22 -10.23 22.75
N LYS A 358 -7.10 -8.91 22.70
CA LYS A 358 -8.25 -8.00 22.66
C LYS A 358 -9.10 -8.22 21.40
N GLY A 359 -8.46 -8.48 20.25
CA GLY A 359 -9.17 -8.79 19.00
C GLY A 359 -9.97 -10.09 19.13
N LEU A 360 -9.35 -11.16 19.65
CA LEU A 360 -10.05 -12.43 19.89
C LEU A 360 -11.21 -12.27 20.89
N GLU A 361 -11.00 -11.55 21.98
CA GLU A 361 -12.04 -11.32 23.00
C GLU A 361 -13.19 -10.47 22.46
N ASN A 362 -12.89 -9.47 21.64
CA ASN A 362 -13.89 -8.59 21.02
C ASN A 362 -14.76 -9.34 19.99
N GLN A 363 -14.12 -10.18 19.17
CA GLN A 363 -14.86 -10.89 18.11
C GLN A 363 -15.59 -12.13 18.65
N PHE A 364 -14.93 -12.97 19.45
CA PHE A 364 -15.45 -14.29 19.82
C PHE A 364 -15.89 -14.38 21.28
N GLY A 365 -15.64 -13.34 22.08
CA GLY A 365 -15.86 -13.36 23.54
C GLY A 365 -14.73 -14.03 24.31
N ILE A 366 -14.64 -13.73 25.61
CA ILE A 366 -13.52 -14.13 26.49
C ILE A 366 -13.34 -15.65 26.53
N GLN A 367 -14.41 -16.43 26.60
CA GLN A 367 -14.33 -17.91 26.72
C GLN A 367 -13.78 -18.54 25.44
N SER A 368 -14.32 -18.16 24.29
CA SER A 368 -13.83 -18.66 22.98
C SER A 368 -12.41 -18.21 22.70
N ALA A 369 -12.03 -16.98 23.07
CA ALA A 369 -10.66 -16.48 22.96
C ALA A 369 -9.69 -17.34 23.76
N GLN A 370 -10.03 -17.75 24.98
CA GLN A 370 -9.21 -18.65 25.80
C GLN A 370 -9.04 -20.02 25.15
N VAL A 371 -10.09 -20.57 24.54
CA VAL A 371 -10.03 -21.84 23.80
C VAL A 371 -9.09 -21.69 22.59
N ILE A 372 -9.25 -20.63 21.79
CA ILE A 372 -8.38 -20.38 20.64
C ILE A 372 -6.92 -20.27 21.07
N ILE A 373 -6.61 -19.49 22.11
CA ILE A 373 -5.23 -19.36 22.63
C ILE A 373 -4.70 -20.72 23.11
N SER A 374 -5.53 -21.56 23.73
CA SER A 374 -5.13 -22.92 24.11
C SER A 374 -4.80 -23.79 22.89
N GLU A 375 -5.58 -23.72 21.82
CA GLU A 375 -5.27 -24.44 20.57
C GLU A 375 -4.01 -23.89 19.88
N MET A 376 -3.77 -22.57 19.91
CA MET A 376 -2.51 -21.97 19.45
C MET A 376 -1.30 -22.53 20.22
N GLN A 377 -1.42 -22.72 21.54
CA GLN A 377 -0.36 -23.32 22.37
C GLN A 377 -0.13 -24.81 22.04
N LYS A 378 -1.19 -25.56 21.71
CA LYS A 378 -1.08 -26.93 21.23
C LYS A 378 -0.38 -26.99 19.88
N LEU A 379 -0.73 -26.09 18.96
CA LEU A 379 -0.04 -25.98 17.68
C LEU A 379 1.44 -25.65 17.88
N ALA A 380 1.78 -24.67 18.73
CA ALA A 380 3.17 -24.37 19.06
C ALA A 380 3.92 -25.62 19.57
N SER A 381 3.27 -26.39 20.46
CA SER A 381 3.86 -27.62 21.02
C SER A 381 4.06 -28.69 19.94
N SER A 382 3.16 -28.81 18.95
CA SER A 382 3.34 -29.79 17.86
C SER A 382 4.47 -29.35 16.91
N ILE A 383 4.61 -28.05 16.61
CA ILE A 383 5.71 -27.53 15.80
C ILE A 383 7.08 -27.68 16.49
N GLN A 384 7.16 -27.46 17.82
CA GLN A 384 8.42 -27.60 18.56
C GLN A 384 8.98 -29.02 18.51
N LYS A 385 8.15 -30.03 18.31
CA LYS A 385 8.59 -31.42 18.13
C LYS A 385 9.19 -31.71 16.77
N ARG A 386 8.93 -30.83 15.78
CA ARG A 386 9.55 -30.96 14.45
C ARG A 386 11.03 -30.61 14.50
N SER A 387 11.85 -31.46 13.90
CA SER A 387 13.29 -31.21 13.80
C SER A 387 13.56 -29.89 13.05
N GLY A 388 14.38 -29.03 13.67
CA GLY A 388 14.83 -27.77 13.04
C GLY A 388 13.87 -26.58 13.19
N TRP A 389 12.84 -26.65 14.04
CA TRP A 389 11.92 -25.55 14.31
C TRP A 389 11.70 -25.31 15.81
N GLY A 390 11.83 -24.05 16.24
CA GLY A 390 11.22 -23.55 17.46
C GLY A 390 9.79 -23.06 17.18
N ALA A 391 9.00 -22.87 18.23
CA ALA A 391 7.69 -22.23 18.08
C ALA A 391 7.32 -21.41 19.31
N THR A 392 6.59 -20.33 19.10
CA THR A 392 6.07 -19.47 20.16
C THR A 392 4.72 -18.87 19.79
N VAL A 393 3.87 -18.70 20.79
CA VAL A 393 2.65 -17.87 20.66
C VAL A 393 3.02 -16.44 21.04
N PHE A 394 2.69 -15.48 20.18
CA PHE A 394 2.95 -14.07 20.40
C PHE A 394 1.65 -13.27 20.30
N LEU A 395 1.29 -12.61 21.39
CA LEU A 395 0.17 -11.68 21.51
C LEU A 395 0.74 -10.30 21.84
N PRO A 396 0.93 -9.41 20.84
CA PRO A 396 1.63 -8.16 21.04
C PRO A 396 0.90 -7.16 21.95
N ASP A 397 -0.40 -7.33 22.16
CA ASP A 397 -1.24 -6.54 23.05
C ASP A 397 -1.34 -7.09 24.49
N ASP A 398 -0.78 -8.27 24.75
CA ASP A 398 -0.81 -8.94 26.05
C ASP A 398 0.47 -8.65 26.86
N LEU A 399 0.28 -8.06 28.06
CA LEU A 399 1.39 -7.65 28.92
C LEU A 399 2.28 -8.84 29.39
N GLU A 400 1.67 -9.99 29.67
CA GLU A 400 2.41 -11.15 30.16
C GLU A 400 3.24 -11.79 29.04
N ILE A 401 2.67 -11.93 27.86
CA ILE A 401 3.33 -12.58 26.72
C ILE A 401 4.39 -11.67 26.12
N SER A 402 4.07 -10.40 25.83
CA SER A 402 5.02 -9.41 25.31
C SER A 402 6.15 -9.14 26.31
N GLY A 403 5.82 -9.08 27.61
CA GLY A 403 6.78 -8.86 28.69
C GLY A 403 7.87 -9.92 28.80
N LYS A 404 7.59 -11.19 28.40
CA LYS A 404 8.60 -12.27 28.32
C LYS A 404 9.76 -11.94 27.36
N TYR A 405 9.50 -11.07 26.39
CA TYR A 405 10.46 -10.61 25.38
C TYR A 405 10.97 -9.19 25.65
N GLY A 406 10.49 -8.54 26.71
CA GLY A 406 10.82 -7.14 27.01
C GLY A 406 10.15 -6.15 26.05
N ILE A 407 9.03 -6.54 25.44
CA ILE A 407 8.27 -5.74 24.47
C ILE A 407 7.09 -5.07 25.21
N THR A 408 6.93 -3.77 24.99
CA THR A 408 5.76 -3.05 25.50
C THR A 408 4.52 -3.43 24.70
N PRO A 409 3.38 -3.73 25.36
CA PRO A 409 2.14 -4.04 24.65
C PRO A 409 1.72 -2.94 23.69
N VAL A 410 1.25 -3.35 22.50
CA VAL A 410 0.82 -2.45 21.44
C VAL A 410 -0.70 -2.48 21.25
N ASP A 411 -1.23 -1.52 20.51
CA ASP A 411 -2.65 -1.48 20.17
C ASP A 411 -3.00 -2.60 19.18
N ALA A 412 -3.99 -3.42 19.54
CA ALA A 412 -4.45 -4.56 18.76
C ALA A 412 -5.03 -4.21 17.38
N ILE A 413 -5.51 -2.99 17.19
CA ILE A 413 -6.16 -2.54 15.95
C ILE A 413 -5.22 -1.81 14.98
N ASP A 414 -3.96 -1.57 15.36
CA ASP A 414 -2.98 -0.89 14.52
C ASP A 414 -2.02 -1.91 13.87
N PRO A 415 -2.17 -2.21 12.57
CA PRO A 415 -1.34 -3.20 11.90
C PRO A 415 0.14 -2.81 11.86
N TRP A 416 0.46 -1.50 11.81
CA TRP A 416 1.85 -1.05 11.79
C TRP A 416 2.54 -1.23 13.15
N LYS A 417 1.83 -1.01 14.26
CA LYS A 417 2.35 -1.28 15.60
C LYS A 417 2.58 -2.78 15.81
N ILE A 418 1.69 -3.63 15.32
CA ILE A 418 1.87 -5.09 15.36
C ILE A 418 3.10 -5.50 14.54
N LYS A 419 3.29 -4.94 13.35
CA LYS A 419 4.50 -5.16 12.53
C LYS A 419 5.77 -4.78 13.30
N LEU A 420 5.80 -3.62 13.93
CA LEU A 420 6.95 -3.16 14.72
C LEU A 420 7.22 -4.11 15.89
N ALA A 421 6.18 -4.58 16.57
CA ALA A 421 6.32 -5.56 17.65
C ALA A 421 6.91 -6.90 17.18
N LEU A 422 6.62 -7.34 15.93
CA LEU A 422 7.29 -8.49 15.32
C LEU A 422 8.78 -8.22 15.08
N GLY A 423 9.15 -7.02 14.64
CA GLY A 423 10.55 -6.62 14.51
C GLY A 423 11.28 -6.63 15.86
N ASP A 424 10.63 -6.18 16.92
CA ASP A 424 11.19 -6.21 18.27
C ASP A 424 11.26 -7.65 18.82
N LEU A 425 10.31 -8.52 18.45
CA LEU A 425 10.38 -9.95 18.74
C LEU A 425 11.59 -10.60 18.07
N ASP A 426 11.88 -10.31 16.78
CA ASP A 426 13.06 -10.86 16.10
C ASP A 426 14.35 -10.41 16.79
N LYS A 427 14.43 -9.13 17.22
CA LYS A 427 15.57 -8.63 18.02
C LYS A 427 15.71 -9.34 19.37
N ALA A 428 14.58 -9.67 20.03
CA ALA A 428 14.59 -10.41 21.28
C ALA A 428 15.02 -11.87 21.10
N LEU A 429 14.56 -12.51 20.03
CA LEU A 429 14.95 -13.86 19.61
C LEU A 429 16.44 -13.92 19.23
N MET A 430 16.96 -12.88 18.56
CA MET A 430 18.38 -12.76 18.20
C MET A 430 19.30 -12.88 19.43
N LYS A 431 18.91 -12.33 20.57
CA LYS A 431 19.69 -12.45 21.82
C LYS A 431 19.82 -13.90 22.30
N LYS A 432 18.93 -14.80 21.85
CA LYS A 432 18.92 -16.23 22.15
C LYS A 432 19.52 -17.08 21.03
N GLY A 433 20.05 -16.48 19.96
CA GLY A 433 20.51 -17.20 18.78
C GLY A 433 19.37 -17.74 17.89
N GLU A 434 18.16 -17.19 18.05
CA GLU A 434 16.96 -17.55 17.30
C GLU A 434 16.56 -16.42 16.33
N MET A 435 15.66 -16.71 15.39
CA MET A 435 15.11 -15.74 14.45
C MET A 435 13.67 -16.10 14.10
N ILE A 436 12.89 -15.12 13.66
CA ILE A 436 11.60 -15.43 13.07
C ILE A 436 11.83 -16.21 11.77
N GLY A 437 11.30 -17.44 11.74
CA GLY A 437 11.37 -18.31 10.58
C GLY A 437 10.15 -18.24 9.70
N SER A 438 8.99 -18.14 10.33
CA SER A 438 7.68 -18.03 9.70
C SER A 438 6.68 -17.45 10.69
N VAL A 439 5.67 -16.75 10.21
CA VAL A 439 4.57 -16.20 11.00
C VAL A 439 3.26 -16.83 10.53
N LEU A 440 2.47 -17.34 11.47
CA LEU A 440 1.07 -17.71 11.25
C LEU A 440 0.19 -16.75 12.02
N ILE A 441 -0.64 -16.00 11.31
CA ILE A 441 -1.61 -15.09 11.89
C ILE A 441 -2.91 -15.86 12.18
N ILE A 442 -3.40 -15.77 13.41
CA ILE A 442 -4.67 -16.38 13.84
C ILE A 442 -5.71 -15.28 14.03
N GLY A 443 -6.73 -15.33 13.19
CA GLY A 443 -7.86 -14.40 13.14
C GLY A 443 -7.94 -13.56 11.87
N GLY A 444 -9.16 -13.09 11.60
CA GLY A 444 -9.49 -12.19 10.48
C GLY A 444 -9.08 -10.74 10.74
N ASP A 445 -9.60 -9.82 9.90
CA ASP A 445 -9.29 -8.39 9.94
C ASP A 445 -9.64 -7.73 11.28
N GLN A 446 -10.67 -8.23 11.98
CA GLN A 446 -11.10 -7.72 13.28
C GLN A 446 -10.21 -8.17 14.45
N VAL A 447 -9.42 -9.26 14.27
CA VAL A 447 -8.50 -9.78 15.29
C VAL A 447 -7.09 -9.28 15.06
N VAL A 448 -6.56 -9.47 13.85
CA VAL A 448 -5.28 -8.93 13.39
C VAL A 448 -5.53 -8.25 12.05
N PRO A 449 -5.58 -6.91 12.00
CA PRO A 449 -5.96 -6.20 10.79
C PRO A 449 -5.03 -6.51 9.61
N PHE A 450 -5.58 -6.55 8.39
CA PHE A 450 -4.76 -6.49 7.19
C PHE A 450 -4.13 -5.10 7.03
N HIS A 451 -2.94 -5.04 6.49
CA HIS A 451 -2.43 -3.79 5.97
C HIS A 451 -3.17 -3.41 4.69
N LYS A 452 -3.81 -2.25 4.69
CA LYS A 452 -4.49 -1.69 3.52
C LYS A 452 -3.47 -0.88 2.72
N LEU A 453 -2.90 -1.50 1.69
CA LEU A 453 -1.85 -0.92 0.88
C LEU A 453 -2.45 -0.12 -0.29
N PRO A 454 -1.76 0.93 -0.77
CA PRO A 454 -2.19 1.66 -1.96
C PRO A 454 -2.34 0.74 -3.17
N ASN A 455 -3.41 0.90 -3.92
CA ASN A 455 -3.58 0.18 -5.18
C ASN A 455 -2.65 0.79 -6.25
N PRO A 456 -1.70 0.01 -6.81
CA PRO A 456 -0.79 0.53 -7.83
C PRO A 456 -1.44 0.66 -9.22
N THR A 457 -2.61 0.02 -9.43
CA THR A 457 -3.35 0.04 -10.70
C THR A 457 -4.55 1.00 -10.63
N GLU A 458 -5.00 1.51 -11.78
CA GLU A 458 -6.21 2.31 -11.89
C GLU A 458 -7.43 1.42 -12.22
N ASP A 459 -7.75 0.51 -11.32
CA ASP A 459 -8.97 -0.29 -11.38
C ASP A 459 -9.95 0.07 -10.24
N ASP A 460 -10.99 -0.73 -10.04
CA ASP A 460 -12.05 -0.43 -9.07
C ASP A 460 -11.64 -0.65 -7.60
N ASP A 461 -10.45 -1.22 -7.33
CA ASP A 461 -9.97 -1.39 -5.97
C ASP A 461 -9.47 -0.07 -5.38
N ALA A 462 -10.02 0.34 -4.25
CA ALA A 462 -9.54 1.52 -3.53
C ALA A 462 -8.20 1.25 -2.84
N GLU A 463 -8.06 0.07 -2.26
CA GLU A 463 -6.91 -0.40 -1.48
C GLU A 463 -6.70 -1.90 -1.70
N VAL A 464 -5.50 -2.39 -1.41
CA VAL A 464 -5.16 -3.81 -1.49
C VAL A 464 -4.88 -4.34 -0.09
N PRO A 465 -5.77 -5.16 0.49
CA PRO A 465 -5.49 -5.84 1.76
C PRO A 465 -4.34 -6.82 1.61
N SER A 466 -3.33 -6.75 2.50
CA SER A 466 -2.12 -7.57 2.40
C SER A 466 -1.55 -7.93 3.77
N ASP A 467 -0.97 -9.12 3.86
CA ASP A 467 -0.20 -9.55 5.03
C ASP A 467 1.32 -9.41 4.82
N ASN A 468 1.75 -8.99 3.63
CA ASN A 468 3.18 -8.85 3.32
C ASN A 468 3.96 -8.02 4.34
N PRO A 469 3.44 -6.87 4.84
CA PRO A 469 4.19 -6.06 5.80
C PRO A 469 4.52 -6.78 7.10
N TYR A 470 3.69 -7.75 7.54
CA TYR A 470 4.00 -8.60 8.70
C TYR A 470 5.20 -9.52 8.46
N GLY A 471 5.56 -9.75 7.20
CA GLY A 471 6.72 -10.54 6.80
C GLY A 471 8.00 -9.74 6.60
N THR A 472 8.02 -8.42 6.81
CA THR A 472 9.15 -7.55 6.46
C THR A 472 9.66 -6.74 7.63
N LEU A 473 10.98 -6.57 7.72
CA LEU A 473 11.62 -5.69 8.70
C LEU A 473 11.68 -4.23 8.25
N ASP A 474 11.72 -4.01 6.96
CA ASP A 474 11.84 -2.69 6.34
C ASP A 474 10.51 -2.16 5.77
N THR A 475 10.57 -1.08 5.01
CA THR A 475 9.42 -0.48 4.32
C THR A 475 9.09 -1.13 2.98
N ASN A 476 9.95 -2.01 2.48
CA ASN A 476 9.72 -2.74 1.24
C ASN A 476 8.89 -3.99 1.51
N TYR A 477 7.59 -3.89 1.27
CA TYR A 477 6.62 -4.97 1.49
C TYR A 477 6.32 -5.82 0.24
N PHE A 478 7.02 -5.64 -0.86
CA PHE A 478 6.84 -6.49 -2.06
C PHE A 478 7.41 -7.90 -1.85
N VAL A 479 8.51 -8.01 -1.12
CA VAL A 479 9.17 -9.28 -0.82
C VAL A 479 9.43 -9.41 0.67
N SER A 480 8.95 -10.51 1.24
CA SER A 480 9.03 -10.76 2.69
C SER A 480 10.41 -11.32 3.12
N ASP A 481 10.86 -10.96 4.33
CA ASP A 481 12.04 -11.52 5.01
C ASP A 481 11.77 -12.92 5.56
N TRP A 482 10.53 -13.19 5.96
CA TRP A 482 10.03 -14.51 6.37
C TRP A 482 8.65 -14.76 5.79
N SER A 483 8.24 -16.03 5.74
CA SER A 483 6.93 -16.37 5.23
C SER A 483 5.82 -16.01 6.22
N VAL A 484 4.67 -15.58 5.69
CA VAL A 484 3.46 -15.27 6.46
C VAL A 484 2.31 -16.09 5.92
N GLY A 485 1.52 -16.70 6.80
CA GLY A 485 0.24 -17.30 6.50
C GLY A 485 -0.81 -16.81 7.48
N ARG A 486 -2.09 -16.92 7.13
CA ARG A 486 -3.21 -16.49 7.96
C ARG A 486 -4.31 -17.55 8.03
N MET A 487 -4.78 -17.85 9.21
CA MET A 487 -6.05 -18.56 9.46
C MET A 487 -7.10 -17.51 9.82
N PRO A 488 -7.96 -17.12 8.88
CA PRO A 488 -8.81 -15.96 9.09
C PRO A 488 -10.04 -16.26 9.97
N GLY A 489 -10.56 -17.50 9.93
CA GLY A 489 -11.91 -17.76 10.40
C GLY A 489 -12.95 -17.00 9.57
N GLU A 490 -14.20 -17.05 9.95
CA GLU A 490 -15.27 -16.29 9.29
C GLU A 490 -15.69 -15.03 10.05
N ALA A 491 -16.42 -14.15 9.39
CA ALA A 491 -17.00 -12.98 10.02
C ALA A 491 -18.07 -13.38 11.06
N GLY A 492 -18.17 -12.56 12.12
CA GLY A 492 -19.10 -12.79 13.22
C GLY A 492 -18.45 -13.37 14.47
N SER A 493 -19.28 -13.85 15.41
CA SER A 493 -18.83 -14.31 16.73
C SER A 493 -18.64 -15.82 16.82
N ASP A 494 -18.87 -16.56 15.76
CA ASP A 494 -18.64 -18.01 15.73
C ASP A 494 -17.17 -18.31 15.48
N ALA A 495 -16.55 -19.02 16.42
CA ALA A 495 -15.17 -19.44 16.33
C ALA A 495 -15.02 -20.83 15.66
N GLY A 496 -16.09 -21.45 15.21
CA GLY A 496 -16.11 -22.82 14.71
C GLY A 496 -15.09 -23.07 13.61
N LEU A 497 -15.17 -22.29 12.52
CA LEU A 497 -14.26 -22.40 11.38
C LEU A 497 -12.79 -22.21 11.80
N LEU A 498 -12.47 -21.16 12.58
CA LEU A 498 -11.10 -20.89 13.04
C LEU A 498 -10.54 -22.03 13.90
N LEU A 499 -11.37 -22.60 14.77
CA LEU A 499 -10.97 -23.73 15.60
C LEU A 499 -10.78 -25.01 14.78
N GLU A 500 -11.55 -25.19 13.72
CA GLU A 500 -11.41 -26.30 12.79
C GLU A 500 -10.11 -26.19 11.97
N GLU A 501 -9.82 -25.04 11.42
CA GLU A 501 -8.55 -24.73 10.74
C GLU A 501 -7.34 -25.04 11.65
N LEU A 502 -7.37 -24.57 12.91
CA LEU A 502 -6.31 -24.84 13.90
C LEU A 502 -6.16 -26.34 14.20
N ARG A 503 -7.26 -27.05 14.42
CA ARG A 503 -7.23 -28.50 14.75
C ARG A 503 -6.76 -29.33 13.57
N ASN A 504 -7.19 -29.03 12.36
CA ASN A 504 -6.73 -29.70 11.14
C ASN A 504 -5.22 -29.52 10.95
N THR A 505 -4.70 -28.32 11.25
CA THR A 505 -3.27 -28.05 11.19
C THR A 505 -2.49 -28.78 12.30
N ILE A 506 -3.01 -28.80 13.53
CA ILE A 506 -2.40 -29.59 14.63
C ILE A 506 -2.35 -31.08 14.25
N GLN A 507 -3.43 -31.61 13.68
CA GLN A 507 -3.48 -33.00 13.23
C GLN A 507 -2.45 -33.28 12.14
N TYR A 508 -2.34 -32.40 11.13
CA TYR A 508 -1.34 -32.51 10.07
C TYR A 508 0.08 -32.61 10.63
N HIS A 509 0.47 -31.75 11.59
CA HIS A 509 1.81 -31.78 12.18
C HIS A 509 2.02 -33.01 13.10
N THR A 510 0.98 -33.46 13.75
CA THR A 510 1.05 -34.67 14.61
C THR A 510 1.21 -35.96 13.77
N ASP A 511 0.50 -36.03 12.65
CA ASP A 511 0.59 -37.17 11.71
C ASP A 511 1.96 -37.24 11.04
N GLU A 512 2.55 -36.07 10.69
CA GLU A 512 3.93 -36.02 10.21
C GLU A 512 4.93 -36.56 11.23
N GLU A 513 4.82 -36.20 12.50
CA GLU A 513 5.68 -36.71 13.58
C GLU A 513 5.60 -38.23 13.71
N GLN A 514 4.38 -38.80 13.67
CA GLN A 514 4.21 -40.28 13.77
C GLN A 514 4.74 -41.01 12.53
N SER A 515 4.79 -40.32 11.38
CA SER A 515 5.33 -40.92 10.16
C SER A 515 6.86 -41.00 10.12
N GLU A 516 7.58 -40.36 11.04
CA GLU A 516 9.05 -40.43 11.18
C GLU A 516 9.56 -41.73 11.77
N ASN A 517 8.69 -42.64 12.29
CA ASN A 517 9.12 -43.94 12.77
C ASN A 517 9.82 -44.76 11.69
N TRP A 518 11.02 -45.27 12.00
CA TRP A 518 11.91 -45.97 11.06
C TRP A 518 11.25 -47.11 10.28
N LEU A 519 10.27 -47.80 10.84
CA LEU A 519 9.51 -48.89 10.21
C LEU A 519 8.61 -48.39 9.08
N ASN A 520 7.95 -47.24 9.30
CA ASN A 520 7.16 -46.56 8.27
C ASN A 520 8.04 -46.01 7.16
N ARG A 521 9.28 -45.61 7.49
CA ARG A 521 10.29 -45.16 6.52
C ARG A 521 10.75 -46.29 5.58
N LEU A 522 10.89 -47.53 6.09
CA LEU A 522 11.20 -48.71 5.28
C LEU A 522 10.02 -49.13 4.39
N ILE A 523 8.81 -49.12 4.91
CA ILE A 523 7.61 -49.49 4.13
C ILE A 523 7.36 -48.46 3.00
N ARG A 524 7.57 -47.18 3.26
CA ARG A 524 7.45 -46.12 2.25
C ARG A 524 8.55 -46.18 1.21
N LEU A 525 9.78 -46.61 1.52
CA LEU A 525 10.84 -46.80 0.51
C LEU A 525 10.44 -47.81 -0.57
N PHE A 526 9.71 -48.88 -0.17
CA PHE A 526 9.20 -49.88 -1.10
C PHE A 526 7.93 -49.40 -1.88
N MET A 527 7.10 -48.53 -1.31
CA MET A 527 5.90 -48.01 -1.95
C MET A 527 6.11 -46.63 -2.67
N PHE A 528 7.33 -46.12 -2.61
CA PHE A 528 7.65 -44.76 -3.01
C PHE A 528 7.49 -44.52 -4.54
N TRP A 529 7.88 -45.48 -5.35
CA TRP A 529 7.81 -45.37 -6.80
C TRP A 529 6.36 -45.30 -7.31
N ASP A 530 5.47 -46.08 -6.78
CA ASP A 530 4.06 -46.09 -7.21
C ASP A 530 3.30 -44.82 -6.77
N LYS A 531 3.62 -44.28 -5.57
CA LYS A 531 2.95 -43.07 -5.03
C LYS A 531 3.43 -41.78 -5.69
N VAL A 532 4.69 -41.62 -6.00
CA VAL A 532 5.21 -40.42 -6.68
C VAL A 532 4.62 -40.28 -8.08
N TRP A 533 4.51 -41.37 -8.79
CA TRP A 533 3.83 -41.39 -10.10
C TRP A 533 2.32 -41.15 -9.96
N ALA A 534 1.67 -41.73 -8.98
CA ALA A 534 0.24 -41.56 -8.73
C ALA A 534 -0.10 -40.15 -8.27
N GLN A 535 0.76 -39.48 -7.48
CA GLN A 535 0.52 -38.10 -7.01
C GLN A 535 0.63 -37.08 -8.14
N GLN A 536 1.59 -37.18 -9.07
CA GLN A 536 1.66 -36.26 -10.21
C GLN A 536 0.44 -36.37 -11.14
N PHE A 537 -0.23 -37.52 -11.18
CA PHE A 537 -1.41 -37.76 -12.02
C PHE A 537 -2.74 -37.34 -11.37
N ASN A 538 -2.73 -36.99 -10.08
CA ASN A 538 -3.96 -36.67 -9.34
C ASN A 538 -4.21 -35.18 -9.11
N ASN A 539 -3.25 -34.29 -9.41
CA ASN A 539 -3.47 -32.85 -9.32
C ASN A 539 -4.51 -32.40 -10.36
N THR A 540 -5.36 -31.46 -9.97
CA THR A 540 -6.44 -30.96 -10.82
C THR A 540 -6.28 -29.48 -11.10
N GLY A 541 -6.64 -29.08 -12.31
CA GLY A 541 -6.71 -27.67 -12.70
C GLY A 541 -8.06 -27.34 -13.34
N TYR A 542 -8.56 -26.14 -13.12
CA TYR A 542 -9.77 -25.64 -13.74
C TYR A 542 -9.59 -24.20 -14.18
N THR A 543 -9.87 -23.91 -15.44
CA THR A 543 -9.62 -22.61 -16.07
C THR A 543 -10.76 -22.17 -16.94
N ALA A 544 -10.92 -20.86 -17.12
CA ALA A 544 -11.75 -20.32 -18.19
C ALA A 544 -11.19 -20.78 -19.56
N ALA A 545 -12.06 -21.12 -20.50
CA ALA A 545 -11.66 -21.70 -21.79
C ALA A 545 -10.72 -20.75 -22.57
N VAL A 546 -10.96 -19.45 -22.51
CA VAL A 546 -10.16 -18.41 -23.17
C VAL A 546 -8.71 -18.37 -22.68
N TRP A 547 -8.43 -18.83 -21.45
CA TRP A 547 -7.07 -18.81 -20.86
C TRP A 547 -6.40 -20.18 -20.83
N GLN A 548 -6.96 -21.18 -21.49
CA GLN A 548 -6.45 -22.56 -21.45
C GLN A 548 -4.94 -22.63 -21.73
N ARG A 549 -4.42 -21.81 -22.66
CA ARG A 549 -3.00 -21.86 -23.07
C ARG A 549 -2.07 -21.35 -21.97
N SER A 550 -2.37 -20.19 -21.38
CA SER A 550 -1.57 -19.64 -20.27
C SER A 550 -1.68 -20.53 -19.03
N SER A 551 -2.89 -21.00 -18.71
CA SER A 551 -3.14 -21.88 -17.58
C SER A 551 -2.40 -23.22 -17.70
N LEU A 552 -2.32 -23.79 -18.90
CA LEU A 552 -1.53 -25.01 -19.13
C LEU A 552 -0.04 -24.78 -18.87
N ALA A 553 0.49 -23.64 -19.30
CA ALA A 553 1.89 -23.29 -19.05
C ALA A 553 2.14 -23.02 -17.55
N ALA A 554 1.20 -22.33 -16.85
CA ALA A 554 1.28 -22.08 -15.42
C ALA A 554 1.22 -23.39 -14.60
N PHE A 555 0.29 -24.28 -14.91
CA PHE A 555 0.03 -25.53 -14.17
C PHE A 555 1.07 -26.64 -14.41
N ARG A 556 1.84 -26.55 -15.49
CA ARG A 556 2.78 -27.60 -15.95
C ARG A 556 3.75 -28.15 -14.90
N PRO A 557 4.25 -27.38 -13.92
CA PRO A 557 5.18 -27.94 -12.93
C PRO A 557 4.59 -29.06 -12.07
N LEU A 558 3.29 -28.98 -11.72
CA LEU A 558 2.59 -29.93 -10.86
C LEU A 558 1.49 -30.72 -11.56
N GLY A 559 1.05 -30.30 -12.75
CA GLY A 559 -0.07 -30.92 -13.44
C GLY A 559 0.18 -31.21 -14.92
N GLU A 560 -0.64 -32.08 -15.47
CA GLU A 560 -0.65 -32.42 -16.88
C GLU A 560 -1.86 -31.81 -17.60
N GLY A 561 -1.74 -31.54 -18.89
CA GLY A 561 -2.82 -30.95 -19.69
C GLY A 561 -4.15 -31.72 -19.65
N ARG A 562 -4.11 -33.06 -19.50
CA ARG A 562 -5.31 -33.90 -19.35
C ARG A 562 -6.06 -33.65 -18.02
N ASN A 563 -5.40 -33.10 -17.02
CA ASN A 563 -5.97 -32.80 -15.71
C ASN A 563 -6.42 -31.33 -15.61
N LEU A 564 -6.27 -30.54 -16.66
CA LEU A 564 -6.76 -29.18 -16.76
C LEU A 564 -8.11 -29.17 -17.49
N SER A 565 -9.18 -28.93 -16.74
CA SER A 565 -10.54 -28.77 -17.29
C SER A 565 -10.81 -27.33 -17.66
N THR A 566 -11.77 -27.07 -18.55
CA THR A 566 -12.16 -25.71 -18.96
C THR A 566 -13.62 -25.40 -18.68
N SER A 567 -13.92 -24.13 -18.42
CA SER A 567 -15.29 -23.61 -18.33
C SER A 567 -15.50 -22.45 -19.34
N PRO A 568 -16.43 -22.58 -20.29
CA PRO A 568 -17.26 -23.78 -20.54
C PRO A 568 -16.41 -24.98 -20.94
N LYS A 569 -17.05 -26.14 -20.87
CA LYS A 569 -16.40 -27.43 -21.21
C LYS A 569 -15.96 -27.43 -22.66
N GLY A 570 -14.66 -27.57 -22.90
CA GLY A 570 -14.10 -27.83 -24.22
C GLY A 570 -14.11 -29.32 -24.58
N LYS A 571 -13.24 -29.70 -25.53
CA LYS A 571 -13.08 -31.11 -25.94
C LYS A 571 -12.50 -32.04 -24.85
N GLY A 572 -12.07 -31.50 -23.71
CA GLY A 572 -11.48 -32.23 -22.59
C GLY A 572 -12.52 -32.85 -21.64
N GLN A 573 -12.04 -33.35 -20.50
CA GLN A 573 -12.89 -33.85 -19.43
C GLN A 573 -13.68 -32.72 -18.76
N ALA A 574 -14.92 -33.01 -18.34
CA ALA A 574 -15.66 -32.12 -17.47
C ALA A 574 -14.92 -31.98 -16.13
N PHE A 575 -14.99 -30.79 -15.50
CA PHE A 575 -14.50 -30.61 -14.16
C PHE A 575 -15.30 -31.47 -13.18
N ASP A 576 -14.59 -32.16 -12.31
CA ASP A 576 -15.15 -32.98 -11.24
C ASP A 576 -14.68 -32.43 -9.89
N LEU A 577 -15.58 -31.76 -9.19
CA LEU A 577 -15.30 -31.13 -7.91
C LEU A 577 -14.87 -32.14 -6.85
N LYS A 578 -15.47 -33.35 -6.81
CA LYS A 578 -15.08 -34.39 -5.86
C LYS A 578 -13.66 -34.90 -6.12
N ARG A 579 -13.27 -35.00 -7.39
CA ARG A 579 -11.89 -35.35 -7.75
C ARG A 579 -10.94 -34.23 -7.35
N ALA A 580 -11.30 -32.96 -7.58
CA ALA A 580 -10.50 -31.83 -7.15
C ALA A 580 -10.34 -31.81 -5.63
N ALA A 581 -11.43 -31.99 -4.88
CA ALA A 581 -11.40 -32.05 -3.43
C ALA A 581 -10.46 -33.12 -2.85
N ASN A 582 -10.30 -34.23 -3.53
CA ASN A 582 -9.42 -35.33 -3.12
C ASN A 582 -8.01 -35.26 -3.72
N SER A 583 -7.66 -34.19 -4.46
CA SER A 583 -6.33 -34.04 -5.02
C SER A 583 -5.34 -33.40 -4.02
N PRO A 584 -4.05 -33.71 -4.11
CA PRO A 584 -3.06 -33.05 -3.23
C PRO A 584 -2.93 -31.56 -3.49
N PHE A 585 -3.16 -31.15 -4.74
CA PHE A 585 -3.06 -29.77 -5.20
C PHE A 585 -4.14 -29.44 -6.23
N SER A 586 -4.79 -28.30 -6.08
CA SER A 586 -5.76 -27.77 -7.04
C SER A 586 -5.39 -26.37 -7.52
N TYR A 587 -5.52 -26.17 -8.82
CA TYR A 587 -5.24 -24.91 -9.52
C TYR A 587 -6.50 -24.35 -10.15
N TYR A 588 -6.76 -23.06 -9.94
CA TYR A 588 -7.92 -22.37 -10.50
C TYR A 588 -7.51 -21.08 -11.22
N ASN A 589 -7.95 -20.93 -12.48
CA ASN A 589 -7.82 -19.70 -13.26
C ASN A 589 -9.18 -19.35 -13.85
N LEU A 590 -10.02 -18.73 -13.01
CA LEU A 590 -11.43 -18.43 -13.27
C LEU A 590 -11.68 -16.97 -12.92
N HIS A 591 -12.79 -16.39 -13.38
CA HIS A 591 -13.21 -15.08 -12.92
C HIS A 591 -13.77 -15.15 -11.50
N GLY A 592 -13.32 -14.22 -10.66
CA GLY A 592 -13.92 -13.91 -9.37
C GLY A 592 -14.53 -12.51 -9.39
N VAL A 593 -15.53 -12.26 -8.59
CA VAL A 593 -16.23 -10.97 -8.49
C VAL A 593 -16.21 -10.45 -7.07
N ALA A 594 -16.13 -9.12 -6.91
CA ALA A 594 -15.93 -8.48 -5.61
C ALA A 594 -17.00 -8.85 -4.56
N ASP A 595 -18.27 -8.88 -4.98
CA ASP A 595 -19.41 -9.10 -4.08
C ASP A 595 -20.14 -10.41 -4.40
N GLY A 596 -19.49 -11.33 -5.12
CA GLY A 596 -20.03 -12.65 -5.46
C GLY A 596 -19.21 -13.76 -4.81
N SER A 597 -19.89 -14.85 -4.51
CA SER A 597 -19.26 -16.04 -3.91
C SER A 597 -18.78 -17.04 -4.95
N ASP A 598 -19.40 -17.05 -6.13
CA ASP A 598 -19.16 -18.04 -7.17
C ASP A 598 -18.03 -17.60 -8.12
N TRP A 599 -17.37 -18.57 -8.73
CA TRP A 599 -16.38 -18.33 -9.78
C TRP A 599 -16.95 -18.68 -11.15
N TYR A 600 -16.55 -17.92 -12.18
CA TYR A 600 -17.09 -18.02 -13.52
C TYR A 600 -16.01 -18.40 -14.52
N GLY A 601 -16.42 -19.18 -15.53
CA GLY A 601 -15.63 -19.41 -16.73
C GLY A 601 -15.76 -18.26 -17.72
N GLN A 602 -15.08 -18.40 -18.86
CA GLN A 602 -15.26 -17.54 -20.03
C GLN A 602 -15.08 -18.35 -21.29
N LYS A 603 -15.97 -18.17 -22.27
CA LYS A 603 -15.88 -18.80 -23.61
C LYS A 603 -14.63 -18.35 -24.35
N ASP A 604 -14.02 -19.27 -25.10
CA ASP A 604 -13.09 -18.91 -26.16
C ASP A 604 -13.86 -18.31 -27.35
N ILE A 605 -13.31 -17.29 -27.98
CA ILE A 605 -13.94 -16.64 -29.15
C ILE A 605 -14.18 -17.62 -30.33
N ALA A 606 -13.38 -18.67 -30.41
CA ALA A 606 -13.51 -19.73 -31.42
C ALA A 606 -14.65 -20.70 -31.08
N ASP A 607 -15.23 -20.63 -29.89
CA ASP A 607 -16.34 -21.49 -29.49
C ASP A 607 -17.66 -20.96 -30.04
N THR A 608 -18.23 -21.71 -30.99
CA THR A 608 -19.50 -21.39 -31.67
C THR A 608 -20.74 -22.00 -31.00
N GLU A 609 -20.55 -22.77 -29.90
CA GLU A 609 -21.67 -23.38 -29.19
C GLU A 609 -22.50 -22.30 -28.45
N GLY A 610 -23.82 -22.49 -28.40
CA GLY A 610 -24.69 -21.58 -27.62
C GLY A 610 -24.44 -21.61 -26.12
N GLY A 611 -24.89 -20.60 -25.39
CA GLY A 611 -24.77 -20.50 -23.94
C GLY A 611 -24.18 -19.16 -23.50
N PRO A 612 -24.11 -18.89 -22.18
CA PRO A 612 -23.58 -17.65 -21.64
C PRO A 612 -22.07 -17.51 -21.91
N ASP A 613 -21.62 -16.27 -22.12
CA ASP A 613 -20.19 -15.97 -22.27
C ASP A 613 -19.39 -16.24 -20.99
N PHE A 614 -20.03 -16.06 -19.83
CA PHE A 614 -19.48 -16.28 -18.50
C PHE A 614 -20.35 -17.29 -17.71
N PRO A 615 -20.21 -18.59 -17.98
CA PRO A 615 -20.95 -19.60 -17.22
C PRO A 615 -20.41 -19.72 -15.79
N VAL A 616 -21.28 -20.00 -14.83
CA VAL A 616 -20.86 -20.37 -13.47
C VAL A 616 -20.01 -21.64 -13.56
N ALA A 617 -18.78 -21.58 -13.06
CA ALA A 617 -17.82 -22.68 -13.06
C ALA A 617 -17.83 -23.48 -11.77
N ILE A 618 -17.80 -22.78 -10.62
CA ILE A 618 -17.87 -23.38 -9.28
C ILE A 618 -18.79 -22.51 -8.44
N ARG A 619 -19.71 -23.15 -7.72
CA ARG A 619 -20.52 -22.48 -6.70
C ARG A 619 -19.94 -22.72 -5.31
N THR A 620 -19.93 -21.68 -4.49
CA THR A 620 -19.50 -21.77 -3.10
C THR A 620 -20.35 -22.77 -2.31
N GLU A 621 -21.67 -22.84 -2.60
CA GLU A 621 -22.58 -23.81 -2.00
C GLU A 621 -22.15 -25.27 -2.23
N ASP A 622 -21.59 -25.58 -3.40
CA ASP A 622 -21.12 -26.96 -3.71
C ASP A 622 -19.87 -27.32 -2.89
N VAL A 623 -19.04 -26.31 -2.55
CA VAL A 623 -17.80 -26.51 -1.77
C VAL A 623 -18.10 -26.66 -0.26
N VAL A 624 -18.98 -25.82 0.28
CA VAL A 624 -19.37 -25.86 1.71
C VAL A 624 -19.89 -27.24 2.15
N HIS A 625 -20.48 -28.00 1.25
CA HIS A 625 -21.01 -29.35 1.54
C HIS A 625 -19.96 -30.46 1.44
N LEU A 626 -18.70 -30.13 1.14
CA LEU A 626 -17.62 -31.12 1.12
C LEU A 626 -17.03 -31.32 2.52
N ASN A 627 -16.67 -32.56 2.82
CA ASN A 627 -16.00 -32.92 4.08
C ASN A 627 -14.46 -32.95 3.95
N THR A 628 -13.93 -32.78 2.77
CA THR A 628 -12.49 -32.75 2.48
C THR A 628 -12.24 -31.85 1.29
N TYR A 629 -11.07 -31.19 1.29
CA TYR A 629 -10.60 -30.45 0.13
C TYR A 629 -9.11 -30.69 -0.16
N SER A 630 -8.64 -30.22 -1.33
CA SER A 630 -7.21 -30.27 -1.68
C SER A 630 -6.35 -29.68 -0.58
N ARG A 631 -5.26 -30.36 -0.24
CA ARG A 631 -4.34 -29.86 0.79
C ARG A 631 -3.84 -28.46 0.50
N ILE A 632 -3.49 -28.19 -0.76
CA ILE A 632 -3.00 -26.91 -1.22
C ILE A 632 -3.84 -26.44 -2.40
N VAL A 633 -4.26 -25.20 -2.37
CA VAL A 633 -5.00 -24.52 -3.44
C VAL A 633 -4.23 -23.30 -3.92
N TYR A 634 -4.13 -23.12 -5.23
CA TYR A 634 -3.70 -21.87 -5.84
C TYR A 634 -4.78 -21.36 -6.78
N THR A 635 -5.21 -20.12 -6.58
CA THR A 635 -6.23 -19.48 -7.42
C THR A 635 -5.75 -18.14 -7.96
N GLU A 636 -5.99 -17.90 -9.23
CA GLU A 636 -5.74 -16.63 -9.92
C GLU A 636 -6.97 -15.72 -9.94
N ALA A 637 -8.14 -16.23 -9.50
CA ALA A 637 -9.39 -15.49 -9.52
C ALA A 637 -9.26 -14.13 -8.82
N CYS A 638 -9.82 -13.07 -9.42
CA CYS A 638 -10.02 -11.80 -8.72
C CYS A 638 -10.77 -12.07 -7.42
N TYR A 639 -10.34 -11.45 -6.33
CA TYR A 639 -10.93 -11.65 -5.01
C TYR A 639 -10.96 -13.12 -4.53
N GLY A 640 -10.18 -13.99 -5.17
CA GLY A 640 -10.11 -15.41 -4.80
C GLY A 640 -9.60 -15.66 -3.38
N GLY A 641 -8.95 -14.66 -2.77
CA GLY A 641 -8.54 -14.61 -1.38
C GLY A 641 -9.29 -13.56 -0.54
N LYS A 642 -10.46 -13.09 -0.96
CA LYS A 642 -11.27 -12.12 -0.19
C LYS A 642 -11.95 -12.84 0.96
N VAL A 643 -11.58 -12.48 2.20
CA VAL A 643 -12.10 -13.07 3.44
C VAL A 643 -12.63 -12.02 4.43
N ILE A 644 -12.34 -10.73 4.20
CA ILE A 644 -12.71 -9.63 5.11
C ILE A 644 -14.24 -9.48 5.10
N ASP A 645 -14.82 -9.51 6.29
CA ASP A 645 -16.26 -9.42 6.56
C ASP A 645 -17.11 -10.47 5.80
N MET A 646 -16.52 -11.64 5.51
CA MET A 646 -17.19 -12.73 4.79
C MET A 646 -17.43 -13.93 5.71
N SER A 647 -18.55 -14.61 5.47
CA SER A 647 -18.80 -15.95 6.00
C SER A 647 -18.30 -17.02 5.04
N GLU A 648 -18.23 -18.25 5.51
CA GLU A 648 -17.88 -19.41 4.69
C GLU A 648 -18.71 -19.51 3.40
N LYS A 649 -20.00 -19.20 3.45
CA LYS A 649 -20.91 -19.23 2.29
C LYS A 649 -20.71 -18.07 1.31
N GLN A 650 -20.01 -17.03 1.70
CA GLN A 650 -19.79 -15.83 0.89
C GLN A 650 -18.40 -15.77 0.27
N SER A 651 -17.44 -16.54 0.79
CA SER A 651 -16.07 -16.57 0.32
C SER A 651 -15.66 -17.98 -0.11
N MET A 652 -15.27 -18.14 -1.36
CA MET A 652 -14.74 -19.40 -1.88
C MET A 652 -13.49 -19.83 -1.11
N ALA A 653 -12.62 -18.90 -0.71
CA ALA A 653 -11.45 -19.22 0.11
C ALA A 653 -11.84 -19.82 1.46
N LEU A 654 -12.78 -19.20 2.18
CA LEU A 654 -13.25 -19.71 3.47
C LEU A 654 -13.95 -21.06 3.33
N SER A 655 -14.76 -21.26 2.27
CA SER A 655 -15.38 -22.57 2.00
C SER A 655 -14.34 -23.67 1.78
N MET A 656 -13.27 -23.40 1.02
CA MET A 656 -12.23 -24.39 0.78
C MET A 656 -11.40 -24.70 2.02
N LEU A 657 -11.14 -23.68 2.87
CA LEU A 657 -10.46 -23.86 4.16
C LEU A 657 -11.35 -24.65 5.13
N GLY A 658 -12.64 -24.31 5.23
CA GLY A 658 -13.61 -25.04 6.04
C GLY A 658 -13.80 -26.49 5.58
N ALA A 659 -13.73 -26.76 4.29
CA ALA A 659 -13.74 -28.11 3.74
C ALA A 659 -12.41 -28.89 3.99
N GLY A 660 -11.39 -28.27 4.62
CA GLY A 660 -10.17 -28.94 5.05
C GLY A 660 -8.91 -28.66 4.23
N ALA A 661 -8.91 -27.62 3.38
CA ALA A 661 -7.66 -27.16 2.78
C ALA A 661 -6.73 -26.61 3.87
N LEU A 662 -5.45 -27.00 3.83
CA LEU A 662 -4.44 -26.57 4.81
C LEU A 662 -3.69 -25.32 4.37
N GLY A 663 -3.76 -24.98 3.08
CA GLY A 663 -3.18 -23.76 2.54
C GLY A 663 -3.82 -23.35 1.21
N LEU A 664 -4.18 -22.09 1.11
CA LEU A 664 -4.73 -21.47 -0.09
C LEU A 664 -3.95 -20.19 -0.39
N ILE A 665 -3.50 -20.04 -1.63
CA ILE A 665 -2.92 -18.79 -2.11
C ILE A 665 -3.88 -18.17 -3.14
N GLY A 666 -4.32 -16.94 -2.88
CA GLY A 666 -5.23 -16.20 -3.73
C GLY A 666 -5.11 -14.70 -3.57
N SER A 667 -5.64 -13.95 -4.53
CA SER A 667 -5.63 -12.49 -4.51
C SER A 667 -6.78 -11.93 -3.66
N THR A 668 -6.47 -10.96 -2.83
CA THR A 668 -7.47 -10.22 -2.02
C THR A 668 -8.21 -9.13 -2.81
N SER A 669 -7.76 -8.85 -4.03
CA SER A 669 -8.25 -7.77 -4.91
C SER A 669 -8.31 -8.24 -6.37
N ILE A 670 -8.48 -7.32 -7.32
CA ILE A 670 -8.39 -7.62 -8.75
C ILE A 670 -7.01 -8.20 -9.08
N SER A 671 -6.98 -9.36 -9.70
CA SER A 671 -5.80 -10.10 -10.13
C SER A 671 -5.60 -9.97 -11.64
N TYR A 672 -4.36 -9.85 -12.08
CA TYR A 672 -3.99 -9.77 -13.48
C TYR A 672 -3.14 -10.97 -13.89
N GLY A 673 -3.41 -11.52 -15.07
CA GLY A 673 -2.65 -12.65 -15.60
C GLY A 673 -2.39 -12.57 -17.09
N SER A 674 -1.68 -13.58 -17.57
CA SER A 674 -1.26 -13.74 -18.97
C SER A 674 -2.40 -14.23 -19.85
N VAL A 675 -2.41 -13.80 -21.10
CA VAL A 675 -3.23 -14.43 -22.12
C VAL A 675 -2.46 -15.51 -22.90
N ASN A 676 -1.14 -15.37 -22.98
CA ASN A 676 -0.22 -16.27 -23.65
C ASN A 676 1.14 -16.29 -22.93
N THR A 677 2.06 -17.12 -23.38
CA THR A 677 3.47 -17.08 -22.99
C THR A 677 4.20 -15.90 -23.67
N PRO A 678 5.16 -15.25 -22.96
CA PRO A 678 5.68 -15.56 -21.64
C PRO A 678 4.68 -15.21 -20.53
N LEU A 679 4.66 -16.03 -19.46
CA LEU A 679 3.77 -15.81 -18.32
C LEU A 679 4.13 -14.50 -17.57
N ILE A 680 3.09 -13.81 -17.10
CA ILE A 680 3.18 -12.58 -16.28
C ILE A 680 2.17 -12.66 -15.13
N GLY A 681 2.23 -11.71 -14.18
CA GLY A 681 1.24 -11.57 -13.12
C GLY A 681 0.98 -12.88 -12.36
N ALA A 682 -0.29 -13.18 -12.14
CA ALA A 682 -0.74 -14.35 -11.37
C ALA A 682 -0.24 -15.69 -11.96
N ASP A 683 -0.27 -15.84 -13.28
CA ASP A 683 0.21 -17.06 -13.94
C ASP A 683 1.72 -17.30 -13.68
N LEU A 684 2.56 -16.26 -13.75
CA LEU A 684 3.98 -16.38 -13.47
C LEU A 684 4.22 -16.71 -11.99
N LEU A 685 3.54 -16.01 -11.08
CA LEU A 685 3.65 -16.27 -9.65
C LEU A 685 3.26 -17.71 -9.32
N GLY A 686 2.12 -18.18 -9.85
CA GLY A 686 1.63 -19.55 -9.67
C GLY A 686 2.60 -20.61 -10.21
N ASN A 687 3.12 -20.39 -11.41
CA ASN A 687 4.12 -21.28 -12.02
C ASN A 687 5.37 -21.41 -11.13
N LEU A 688 5.91 -20.30 -10.63
CA LEU A 688 7.07 -20.29 -9.75
C LEU A 688 6.79 -21.00 -8.41
N ILE A 689 5.62 -20.75 -7.80
CA ILE A 689 5.20 -21.45 -6.56
C ILE A 689 5.14 -22.95 -6.79
N MET A 690 4.51 -23.39 -7.88
CA MET A 690 4.38 -24.81 -8.23
C MET A 690 5.73 -25.48 -8.47
N HIS A 691 6.68 -24.79 -9.08
CA HIS A 691 8.06 -25.29 -9.20
C HIS A 691 8.70 -25.53 -7.83
N TYR A 692 8.57 -24.57 -6.90
CA TYR A 692 9.15 -24.70 -5.56
C TYR A 692 8.45 -25.78 -4.71
N LEU A 693 7.14 -25.95 -4.85
CA LEU A 693 6.40 -27.04 -4.20
C LEU A 693 6.83 -28.40 -4.73
N LYS A 694 7.03 -28.54 -6.06
CA LYS A 694 7.59 -29.74 -6.68
C LYS A 694 8.99 -30.05 -6.17
N ASP A 695 9.78 -29.02 -5.92
CA ASP A 695 11.12 -29.14 -5.36
C ASP A 695 11.12 -29.49 -3.86
N GLY A 696 9.96 -29.66 -3.23
CA GLY A 696 9.80 -30.10 -1.85
C GLY A 696 9.93 -28.99 -0.81
N LEU A 697 9.74 -27.72 -1.18
CA LEU A 697 9.64 -26.63 -0.22
C LEU A 697 8.23 -26.59 0.40
N ASN A 698 8.13 -26.08 1.65
CA ASN A 698 6.84 -25.78 2.24
C ASN A 698 6.21 -24.53 1.57
N LEU A 699 4.91 -24.38 1.73
CA LEU A 699 4.09 -23.40 1.01
C LEU A 699 4.53 -21.96 1.24
N GLY A 700 4.83 -21.59 2.49
CA GLY A 700 5.30 -20.25 2.80
C GLY A 700 6.67 -19.93 2.19
N THR A 701 7.62 -20.86 2.27
CA THR A 701 8.93 -20.70 1.63
C THR A 701 8.82 -20.67 0.11
N ALA A 702 7.98 -21.53 -0.48
CA ALA A 702 7.70 -21.54 -1.91
C ALA A 702 7.16 -20.19 -2.39
N MET A 703 6.19 -19.62 -1.67
CA MET A 703 5.62 -18.31 -1.97
C MET A 703 6.65 -17.18 -1.86
N THR A 704 7.44 -17.15 -0.77
CA THR A 704 8.46 -16.12 -0.57
C THR A 704 9.52 -16.17 -1.68
N LYS A 705 10.03 -17.37 -2.03
CA LYS A 705 10.99 -17.52 -3.13
C LYS A 705 10.39 -17.18 -4.48
N ALA A 706 9.15 -17.56 -4.72
CA ALA A 706 8.45 -17.23 -5.96
C ALA A 706 8.31 -15.72 -6.15
N LYS A 707 7.97 -14.97 -5.09
CA LYS A 707 7.94 -13.50 -5.16
C LYS A 707 9.31 -12.90 -5.47
N VAL A 708 10.40 -13.43 -4.91
CA VAL A 708 11.77 -13.01 -5.23
C VAL A 708 12.09 -13.26 -6.71
N ASP A 709 11.84 -14.46 -7.22
CA ASP A 709 12.16 -14.79 -8.60
C ASP A 709 11.23 -14.09 -9.59
N PHE A 710 9.99 -13.81 -9.19
CA PHE A 710 9.08 -12.94 -9.94
C PHE A 710 9.68 -11.56 -10.15
N VAL A 711 10.15 -10.91 -9.06
CA VAL A 711 10.83 -9.59 -9.14
C VAL A 711 12.05 -9.65 -10.05
N ARG A 712 12.86 -10.72 -9.94
CA ARG A 712 14.05 -10.90 -10.80
C ARG A 712 13.68 -11.04 -12.27
N GLU A 713 12.68 -11.87 -12.54
CA GLU A 713 12.26 -12.15 -13.91
C GLU A 713 11.68 -10.88 -14.57
N MET A 714 10.85 -10.13 -13.85
CA MET A 714 10.29 -8.87 -14.38
C MET A 714 11.37 -7.80 -14.55
N ASN A 715 12.31 -7.67 -13.60
CA ASN A 715 13.47 -6.79 -13.77
C ASN A 715 14.36 -7.21 -14.94
N HIS A 716 14.52 -8.51 -15.17
CA HIS A 716 15.28 -9.01 -16.33
C HIS A 716 14.58 -8.71 -17.66
N ARG A 717 13.27 -8.90 -17.73
CA ARG A 717 12.48 -8.70 -18.95
C ARG A 717 12.30 -7.23 -19.33
N GLN A 718 11.95 -6.41 -18.37
CA GLN A 718 11.54 -5.01 -18.62
C GLN A 718 12.33 -3.96 -17.83
N GLY A 719 13.10 -4.36 -16.81
CA GLY A 719 13.96 -3.47 -16.02
C GLY A 719 13.29 -2.87 -14.78
N TYR A 720 12.02 -3.15 -14.52
CA TYR A 720 11.22 -2.60 -13.42
C TYR A 720 9.99 -3.45 -13.15
N LEU A 721 9.29 -3.20 -12.02
CA LEU A 721 7.96 -3.72 -11.73
C LEU A 721 6.92 -2.69 -12.15
N ASP A 722 6.05 -3.03 -13.06
CA ASP A 722 4.90 -2.19 -13.39
C ASP A 722 3.74 -2.36 -12.38
N ALA A 723 2.66 -1.64 -12.58
CA ALA A 723 1.56 -1.60 -11.61
C ALA A 723 0.91 -2.96 -11.38
N GLU A 724 0.73 -3.78 -12.44
CA GLU A 724 0.18 -5.13 -12.31
C GLU A 724 1.12 -6.07 -11.58
N ASP A 725 2.44 -5.93 -11.80
CA ASP A 725 3.45 -6.72 -11.12
C ASP A 725 3.48 -6.41 -9.62
N GLN A 726 3.45 -5.11 -9.28
CA GLN A 726 3.37 -4.62 -7.89
C GLN A 726 2.10 -5.13 -7.23
N LYS A 727 0.94 -5.00 -7.90
CA LYS A 727 -0.34 -5.48 -7.37
C LYS A 727 -0.34 -6.98 -7.14
N THR A 728 0.21 -7.76 -8.07
CA THR A 728 0.37 -9.22 -7.91
C THR A 728 1.18 -9.56 -6.67
N LEU A 729 2.29 -8.87 -6.42
CA LEU A 729 3.14 -9.14 -5.25
C LEU A 729 2.44 -8.84 -3.93
N ILE A 730 1.61 -7.78 -3.84
CA ILE A 730 0.97 -7.38 -2.59
C ILE A 730 -0.40 -8.03 -2.35
N SER A 731 -1.16 -8.36 -3.40
CA SER A 731 -2.52 -8.88 -3.28
C SER A 731 -2.60 -10.39 -3.03
N PHE A 732 -1.58 -11.16 -3.49
CA PHE A 732 -1.55 -12.60 -3.23
C PHE A 732 -1.11 -12.89 -1.80
N VAL A 733 -2.04 -13.46 -1.03
CA VAL A 733 -1.90 -13.80 0.39
C VAL A 733 -1.99 -15.31 0.55
N LEU A 734 -1.24 -15.85 1.49
CA LEU A 734 -1.33 -17.25 1.91
C LEU A 734 -2.31 -17.37 3.08
N PHE A 735 -3.42 -18.07 2.86
CA PHE A 735 -4.34 -18.48 3.90
C PHE A 735 -4.01 -19.91 4.33
N GLY A 736 -3.99 -20.15 5.65
CA GLY A 736 -3.56 -21.42 6.23
C GLY A 736 -2.10 -21.43 6.68
N ASP A 737 -1.56 -22.60 6.92
CA ASP A 737 -0.25 -22.81 7.53
C ASP A 737 0.91 -22.73 6.52
N PRO A 738 1.87 -21.81 6.70
CA PRO A 738 3.04 -21.71 5.84
C PRO A 738 3.98 -22.93 5.86
N LEU A 739 3.91 -23.81 6.85
CA LEU A 739 4.75 -25.03 6.90
C LEU A 739 4.14 -26.22 6.16
N VAL A 740 2.92 -26.11 5.62
CA VAL A 740 2.33 -27.16 4.80
C VAL A 740 3.18 -27.43 3.56
N ALA A 741 3.41 -28.70 3.28
CA ALA A 741 4.18 -29.14 2.11
C ALA A 741 3.32 -29.96 1.14
N TYR A 742 3.64 -29.85 -0.15
CA TYR A 742 3.04 -30.68 -1.20
C TYR A 742 3.42 -32.16 -0.99
N ASP A 743 4.71 -32.41 -0.78
CA ASP A 743 5.23 -33.70 -0.34
C ASP A 743 5.94 -33.53 1.02
N PRO A 744 5.28 -33.90 2.13
CA PRO A 744 5.85 -33.75 3.48
C PRO A 744 7.21 -34.43 3.66
N TYR A 745 7.44 -35.54 2.95
CA TYR A 745 8.68 -36.30 3.07
C TYR A 745 9.89 -35.60 2.42
N GLN A 746 9.69 -34.88 1.31
CA GLN A 746 10.77 -34.11 0.67
C GLN A 746 11.08 -32.81 1.40
N ALA A 747 10.08 -32.17 1.99
CA ALA A 747 10.23 -30.92 2.72
C ALA A 747 11.18 -31.04 3.92
N MET A 748 11.25 -32.21 4.54
CA MET A 748 12.13 -32.48 5.69
C MET A 748 13.61 -32.60 5.32
N LYS A 749 13.93 -32.88 4.06
CA LYS A 749 15.33 -33.06 3.59
C LYS A 749 16.03 -31.78 3.21
N LYS A 750 15.30 -30.72 2.93
CA LYS A 750 15.88 -29.46 2.48
C LYS A 750 15.85 -28.43 3.63
N SER A 751 16.97 -28.30 4.35
CA SER A 751 17.21 -27.10 5.15
C SER A 751 17.25 -25.89 4.19
N VAL A 752 16.43 -24.90 4.47
CA VAL A 752 16.30 -23.72 3.63
C VAL A 752 17.61 -22.94 3.64
N ASP A 753 18.23 -22.79 2.49
CA ASP A 753 19.40 -21.94 2.27
C ASP A 753 18.92 -20.48 2.26
N ARG A 754 18.76 -19.88 3.45
CA ARG A 754 18.18 -18.54 3.66
C ARG A 754 19.09 -17.41 3.19
N GLU A 755 20.42 -17.69 3.06
CA GLU A 755 21.38 -16.67 2.64
C GLU A 755 21.08 -16.04 1.28
N LYS A 756 20.53 -16.82 0.35
CA LYS A 756 20.27 -16.33 -1.01
C LYS A 756 19.03 -15.47 -1.13
N ILE A 757 18.08 -15.56 -0.18
CA ILE A 757 16.81 -14.83 -0.25
C ILE A 757 17.02 -13.35 0.10
N HIS A 758 17.80 -13.07 1.14
CA HIS A 758 18.01 -11.70 1.62
C HIS A 758 18.82 -10.77 0.70
N LEU A 759 19.81 -11.30 0.00
CA LEU A 759 20.75 -10.48 -0.77
C LEU A 759 20.22 -9.95 -2.11
N MET A 760 19.18 -10.55 -2.67
CA MET A 760 18.78 -10.28 -4.05
C MET A 760 17.45 -9.56 -4.21
N ALA A 761 16.62 -9.48 -3.16
CA ALA A 761 15.29 -8.89 -3.22
C ALA A 761 15.24 -7.37 -2.94
N LYS A 762 16.34 -6.76 -2.49
CA LYS A 762 16.35 -5.35 -2.02
C LYS A 762 16.43 -4.29 -3.12
N VAL A 763 16.52 -4.65 -4.38
CA VAL A 763 16.50 -3.69 -5.49
C VAL A 763 15.23 -3.88 -6.29
N VAL A 764 14.16 -3.23 -5.84
CA VAL A 764 12.92 -3.13 -6.59
C VAL A 764 12.89 -1.76 -7.26
N ASN A 765 13.02 -1.72 -8.58
CA ASN A 765 12.70 -0.54 -9.36
C ASN A 765 11.21 -0.60 -9.65
N ASP A 766 10.44 0.29 -9.06
CA ASP A 766 9.01 0.39 -9.26
C ASP A 766 8.65 1.57 -10.17
N VAL A 767 7.48 1.50 -10.77
CA VAL A 767 6.96 2.49 -11.70
C VAL A 767 5.60 2.95 -11.17
N ALA A 768 5.38 4.27 -11.13
CA ALA A 768 4.04 4.81 -10.97
C ALA A 768 3.39 5.07 -12.34
N GLU A 769 2.09 4.93 -12.38
CA GLU A 769 1.28 5.32 -13.54
C GLU A 769 0.65 6.68 -13.30
N THR A 770 0.76 7.55 -14.31
CA THR A 770 0.12 8.86 -14.27
C THR A 770 -0.87 8.97 -15.43
N ASP A 771 -2.09 9.39 -15.11
CA ASP A 771 -3.11 9.70 -16.13
C ASP A 771 -2.62 10.88 -17.01
N ILE A 772 -2.42 10.62 -18.28
CA ILE A 772 -2.06 11.63 -19.25
C ILE A 772 -3.18 11.73 -20.28
N LYS A 773 -4.08 12.67 -20.09
CA LYS A 773 -5.15 12.99 -21.05
C LYS A 773 -4.63 13.54 -22.40
N SER A 774 -3.33 13.75 -22.55
CA SER A 774 -2.70 14.40 -23.71
C SER A 774 -1.83 13.47 -24.58
N VAL A 775 -1.64 12.20 -24.25
CA VAL A 775 -0.99 11.26 -25.18
C VAL A 775 -1.98 10.91 -26.26
N VAL A 776 -1.84 11.54 -27.41
CA VAL A 776 -2.59 11.14 -28.60
C VAL A 776 -1.94 9.86 -29.15
N ILE A 777 -2.50 8.71 -28.79
CA ILE A 777 -2.14 7.47 -29.46
C ILE A 777 -2.72 7.54 -30.87
N PRO A 778 -1.94 7.25 -31.93
CA PRO A 778 -2.47 7.16 -33.28
C PRO A 778 -3.67 6.20 -33.33
N GLN A 779 -4.74 6.61 -33.98
CA GLN A 779 -5.98 5.81 -34.05
C GLN A 779 -5.74 4.40 -34.59
N GLU A 780 -4.78 4.25 -35.49
CA GLU A 780 -4.39 2.95 -36.06
C GLU A 780 -3.79 2.02 -34.98
N VAL A 781 -2.94 2.56 -34.08
CA VAL A 781 -2.36 1.82 -32.96
C VAL A 781 -3.45 1.42 -31.97
N LEU A 782 -4.37 2.34 -31.67
CA LEU A 782 -5.50 2.06 -30.77
C LEU A 782 -6.42 0.98 -31.36
N ASN A 783 -6.73 1.04 -32.65
CA ASN A 783 -7.55 0.03 -33.31
C ASN A 783 -6.88 -1.34 -33.30
N ARG A 784 -5.59 -1.41 -33.64
CA ARG A 784 -4.82 -2.66 -33.57
C ARG A 784 -4.75 -3.22 -32.14
N THR A 785 -4.65 -2.36 -31.13
CA THR A 785 -4.68 -2.76 -29.72
C THR A 785 -6.05 -3.30 -29.33
N LYS A 786 -7.14 -2.69 -29.79
CA LYS A 786 -8.51 -3.20 -29.61
C LYS A 786 -8.71 -4.57 -30.25
N ASP A 787 -8.22 -4.76 -31.46
CA ASP A 787 -8.34 -6.05 -32.16
C ASP A 787 -7.62 -7.17 -31.40
N LEU A 788 -6.47 -6.88 -30.80
CA LEU A 788 -5.72 -7.82 -29.96
C LEU A 788 -6.48 -8.18 -28.68
N VAL A 789 -7.12 -7.21 -28.04
CA VAL A 789 -7.81 -7.40 -26.75
C VAL A 789 -9.19 -8.01 -26.94
N LYS A 790 -9.79 -7.92 -28.13
CA LYS A 790 -11.15 -8.37 -28.43
C LYS A 790 -11.39 -9.85 -28.12
N GLU A 791 -10.36 -10.67 -28.27
CA GLU A 791 -10.42 -12.11 -27.95
C GLU A 791 -10.67 -12.34 -26.43
N TYR A 792 -10.14 -11.49 -25.58
CA TYR A 792 -10.14 -11.64 -24.11
C TYR A 792 -11.18 -10.76 -23.42
N LEU A 793 -11.59 -9.68 -24.06
CA LEU A 793 -12.60 -8.73 -23.56
C LEU A 793 -13.76 -8.61 -24.57
N PRO A 794 -14.73 -9.55 -24.56
CA PRO A 794 -15.86 -9.51 -25.48
C PRO A 794 -16.63 -8.19 -25.38
N GLY A 795 -16.97 -7.57 -26.53
CA GLY A 795 -17.66 -6.28 -26.60
C GLY A 795 -16.76 -5.10 -26.24
N ILE A 796 -15.47 -5.17 -26.57
CA ILE A 796 -14.48 -4.11 -26.37
C ILE A 796 -14.85 -2.79 -27.05
N GLU A 797 -15.70 -2.81 -28.05
CA GLU A 797 -16.24 -1.62 -28.72
C GLU A 797 -16.98 -0.68 -27.77
N TYR A 798 -17.52 -1.22 -26.67
CA TYR A 798 -18.21 -0.47 -25.61
C TYR A 798 -17.33 -0.24 -24.38
N ALA A 799 -16.05 -0.65 -24.43
CA ALA A 799 -15.14 -0.50 -23.28
C ALA A 799 -14.72 0.98 -23.11
N GLU A 800 -14.66 1.40 -21.88
CA GLU A 800 -14.00 2.64 -21.49
C GLU A 800 -12.50 2.50 -21.71
N VAL A 801 -11.87 3.53 -22.28
CA VAL A 801 -10.43 3.52 -22.60
C VAL A 801 -9.73 4.61 -21.79
N LYS A 802 -8.74 4.22 -20.98
CA LYS A 802 -7.83 5.12 -20.28
C LYS A 802 -6.42 4.93 -20.82
N VAL A 803 -5.64 6.02 -20.84
CA VAL A 803 -4.26 6.00 -21.33
C VAL A 803 -3.35 6.62 -20.29
N ASN A 804 -2.41 5.84 -19.77
CA ASN A 804 -1.47 6.26 -18.76
C ASN A 804 -0.03 6.13 -19.28
N ARG A 805 0.88 6.94 -18.73
CA ARG A 805 2.32 6.79 -18.97
C ARG A 805 2.97 6.20 -17.74
N GLN A 806 3.90 5.27 -17.96
CA GLN A 806 4.74 4.73 -16.90
C GLN A 806 5.91 5.69 -16.63
N ILE A 807 6.06 6.09 -15.36
CA ILE A 807 7.16 6.92 -14.88
C ILE A 807 7.95 6.09 -13.87
N LEU A 808 9.24 5.89 -14.15
CA LEU A 808 10.15 5.27 -13.17
C LEU A 808 10.29 6.18 -11.95
N HIS A 809 9.94 5.66 -10.78
CA HIS A 809 10.45 6.24 -9.56
C HIS A 809 11.96 6.02 -9.54
N ALA A 810 12.74 7.10 -9.56
CA ALA A 810 14.16 7.00 -9.28
C ALA A 810 14.26 6.38 -7.88
N ALA A 811 14.71 5.12 -7.82
CA ALA A 811 15.03 4.49 -6.55
C ALA A 811 15.95 5.48 -5.83
N ASN A 812 15.52 5.97 -4.67
CA ASN A 812 16.39 6.80 -3.83
C ASN A 812 17.71 6.07 -3.71
N SER A 813 18.76 6.66 -4.24
CA SER A 813 20.09 6.09 -4.51
C SER A 813 20.90 5.72 -3.25
N THR A 814 20.24 5.27 -2.19
CA THR A 814 20.83 4.92 -0.90
C THR A 814 21.16 3.43 -0.75
N HIS A 815 20.86 2.59 -1.75
CA HIS A 815 21.26 1.18 -1.74
C HIS A 815 22.04 0.82 -3.01
N GLN A 816 23.27 1.34 -3.15
CA GLN A 816 24.24 0.76 -4.06
C GLN A 816 24.79 -0.52 -3.45
N VAL A 817 24.25 -1.66 -3.88
CA VAL A 817 25.01 -2.91 -3.79
C VAL A 817 26.06 -2.84 -4.91
N THR A 818 27.33 -2.74 -4.52
CA THR A 818 28.47 -2.83 -5.42
C THR A 818 28.61 -4.27 -5.93
N ASP A 819 27.86 -4.59 -6.96
CA ASP A 819 28.26 -5.67 -7.87
C ASP A 819 28.78 -5.01 -9.14
N THR A 820 30.11 -5.13 -9.34
CA THR A 820 30.90 -4.42 -10.35
C THR A 820 30.68 -4.95 -11.78
N SER A 821 29.69 -5.80 -12.04
CA SER A 821 29.59 -6.47 -13.34
C SER A 821 28.47 -5.99 -14.28
N SER A 822 27.60 -5.06 -13.90
CA SER A 822 26.68 -4.47 -14.88
C SER A 822 26.09 -3.13 -14.44
N ARG A 823 26.85 -2.03 -14.64
CA ARG A 823 26.24 -0.70 -14.76
C ARG A 823 25.41 -0.64 -16.04
N ARG A 824 24.19 -1.15 -16.04
CA ARG A 824 23.18 -0.72 -17.00
C ARG A 824 22.45 0.48 -16.37
N THR A 825 22.76 1.67 -16.90
CA THR A 825 21.96 2.88 -16.68
C THR A 825 20.48 2.55 -16.83
N ALA A 826 19.67 2.83 -15.78
CA ALA A 826 18.23 2.71 -15.82
C ALA A 826 17.74 3.50 -17.05
N LYS A 827 17.24 2.79 -18.07
CA LYS A 827 16.62 3.43 -19.24
C LYS A 827 15.31 4.02 -18.77
N GLN A 828 15.16 5.34 -18.92
CA GLN A 828 13.85 5.99 -18.82
C GLN A 828 12.86 5.25 -19.74
N THR A 829 11.79 4.70 -19.17
CA THR A 829 10.76 4.05 -19.96
C THR A 829 9.77 5.10 -20.45
N ASN A 830 9.69 5.30 -21.75
CA ASN A 830 8.60 6.08 -22.38
C ASN A 830 7.42 5.16 -22.75
N HIS A 831 7.12 4.18 -21.90
CA HIS A 831 6.03 3.25 -22.18
C HIS A 831 4.68 3.87 -21.83
N VAL A 832 3.67 3.49 -22.59
CA VAL A 832 2.28 3.93 -22.41
C VAL A 832 1.42 2.70 -22.12
N VAL A 833 0.56 2.81 -21.12
CA VAL A 833 -0.41 1.77 -20.77
C VAL A 833 -1.79 2.20 -21.25
N VAL A 834 -2.41 1.37 -22.08
CA VAL A 834 -3.79 1.54 -22.52
C VAL A 834 -4.63 0.55 -21.73
N THR A 835 -5.51 1.06 -20.88
CA THR A 835 -6.44 0.28 -20.08
C THR A 835 -7.82 0.31 -20.72
N PHE A 836 -8.33 -0.87 -21.05
CA PHE A 836 -9.71 -1.07 -21.47
C PHE A 836 -10.48 -1.64 -20.28
N SER A 837 -11.61 -1.04 -19.94
CA SER A 837 -12.48 -1.55 -18.88
C SER A 837 -13.91 -1.68 -19.37
N LYS A 838 -14.55 -2.78 -18.99
CA LYS A 838 -15.93 -3.07 -19.36
C LYS A 838 -16.65 -3.80 -18.24
N GLN A 839 -17.91 -3.45 -18.03
CA GLN A 839 -18.77 -4.19 -17.10
C GLN A 839 -19.13 -5.55 -17.70
N LEU A 840 -18.97 -6.62 -16.93
CA LEU A 840 -19.39 -7.98 -17.32
C LEU A 840 -20.90 -8.08 -17.27
N ASN A 841 -21.49 -8.62 -18.36
CA ASN A 841 -22.88 -8.98 -18.42
C ASN A 841 -23.00 -10.50 -18.25
N GLY A 842 -23.94 -10.97 -17.43
CA GLY A 842 -24.20 -12.41 -17.22
C GLY A 842 -23.55 -13.01 -15.97
N VAL A 843 -22.93 -12.18 -15.13
CA VAL A 843 -22.57 -12.53 -13.74
C VAL A 843 -23.62 -11.96 -12.78
N ASP A 844 -23.86 -12.64 -11.65
CA ASP A 844 -24.92 -12.27 -10.70
C ASP A 844 -24.72 -10.89 -10.03
N LYS A 845 -23.51 -10.39 -10.05
CA LYS A 845 -23.13 -9.10 -9.45
C LYS A 845 -22.41 -8.22 -10.47
N PRO A 846 -22.55 -6.88 -10.36
CA PRO A 846 -21.80 -5.96 -11.20
C PRO A 846 -20.30 -6.16 -10.98
N HIS A 847 -19.57 -6.45 -12.04
CA HIS A 847 -18.12 -6.57 -12.02
C HIS A 847 -17.53 -6.01 -13.29
N ARG A 848 -16.36 -5.35 -13.21
CA ARG A 848 -15.63 -4.85 -14.36
C ARG A 848 -14.46 -5.76 -14.69
N GLN A 849 -14.32 -6.08 -15.95
CA GLN A 849 -13.15 -6.73 -16.51
C GLN A 849 -12.21 -5.67 -17.09
N TYR A 850 -10.92 -5.88 -16.89
CA TYR A 850 -9.85 -4.98 -17.32
C TYR A 850 -8.91 -5.70 -18.28
N ALA A 851 -8.51 -5.02 -19.34
CA ALA A 851 -7.38 -5.42 -20.15
C ALA A 851 -6.40 -4.26 -20.25
N ARG A 852 -5.15 -4.49 -19.87
CA ARG A 852 -4.10 -3.48 -19.81
C ARG A 852 -3.00 -3.83 -20.81
N VAL A 853 -2.74 -2.92 -21.72
CA VAL A 853 -1.77 -3.10 -22.82
C VAL A 853 -0.66 -2.10 -22.69
N THR A 854 0.55 -2.58 -22.42
CA THR A 854 1.74 -1.74 -22.39
C THR A 854 2.35 -1.63 -23.78
N LEU A 855 2.52 -0.41 -24.25
CA LEU A 855 3.09 -0.07 -25.56
C LEU A 855 4.46 0.57 -25.39
N ASP A 856 5.39 0.26 -26.31
CA ASP A 856 6.63 0.98 -26.45
C ASP A 856 6.41 2.36 -27.11
N PRO A 857 7.44 3.25 -27.15
CA PRO A 857 7.31 4.55 -27.79
C PRO A 857 6.95 4.52 -29.29
N HIS A 858 7.06 3.36 -29.94
CA HIS A 858 6.71 3.15 -31.34
C HIS A 858 5.31 2.56 -31.54
N GLY A 859 4.56 2.37 -30.43
CA GLY A 859 3.22 1.77 -30.44
C GLY A 859 3.21 0.24 -30.61
N LYS A 860 4.35 -0.43 -30.36
CA LYS A 860 4.41 -1.90 -30.35
C LYS A 860 3.97 -2.42 -28.97
N VAL A 861 3.15 -3.45 -28.97
CA VAL A 861 2.72 -4.12 -27.73
C VAL A 861 3.90 -4.85 -27.09
N ILE A 862 4.17 -4.53 -25.82
CA ILE A 862 5.19 -5.18 -24.99
C ILE A 862 4.54 -6.22 -24.08
N LYS A 863 3.40 -5.86 -23.47
CA LYS A 863 2.72 -6.66 -22.46
C LYS A 863 1.20 -6.52 -22.62
N LEU A 864 0.48 -7.61 -22.42
CA LEU A 864 -0.98 -7.64 -22.30
C LEU A 864 -1.33 -8.42 -21.03
N ALA A 865 -1.98 -7.75 -20.11
CA ALA A 865 -2.50 -8.32 -18.86
C ALA A 865 -4.02 -8.18 -18.84
N VAL A 866 -4.72 -9.24 -18.43
CA VAL A 866 -6.18 -9.26 -18.33
C VAL A 866 -6.58 -9.67 -16.92
N SER A 867 -7.60 -9.00 -16.35
CA SER A 867 -8.15 -9.32 -15.03
C SER A 867 -8.85 -10.70 -15.05
N ARG A 868 -8.75 -11.41 -13.94
CA ARG A 868 -9.27 -12.77 -13.76
C ARG A 868 -10.66 -12.80 -13.14
#